data_70749255d9ed972d5ebe7ff49af66fbf
#
_entry.id   70749255d9ed972d5ebe7ff49af66fbf
#
_cell.length_a   1.000
_cell.length_b   1.000
_cell.length_c   1.000
_cell.angle_alpha   90.00
_cell.angle_beta   90.00
_cell.angle_gamma   90.00
#
_symmetry.space_group_name_H-M   'P 1'
#
loop_
_entity.id
_entity.type
_entity.pdbx_description
1 polymer ?
#
loop_
_entity_poly.entity_id
_entity_poly.type
_entity_poly.pdbx_seq_one_letter_code
_entity_poly.pdbx_strand_id
1 'polypeptide(L)'
;MTRYLTLHVRAHEGRYHGDGDELPSPFRLFQALVAGAGISGPLDQQTREALTWLEGLPDAPIIASPRMARGQAITMFMPNNDLDKFGGDVRKIAKTRGAQKVWRPRYFDAAVPWIYAWPFAEDGATHADKICALSEKLYQLGRGVDMAWAWGEVLDEAALDAKLVEYNGIVRRPSAGDRHLLACPNNGSFESLERRYQAPRFRTESGQRVFVQQPKPSYRRISYESPPVRYVFELRSSAHSERRAAWPLEGASSLVVAAREAARARLSTAMPNRLHDVDRHLVGRKPDGSNAVPAESRVRIIAIPSIGMHYADRAIRRLLVEIPAACPLRDEDVRWAFSGAELFDPNTGEVKDVLLSPSAEDDMLRHYGVGAGARVFRSVTPVVLPEEGKRRRIEPTRKLAEAKSGLERVVEVSGARAAVAQALRHAGVSAPAESIRLQREPFDGAGSRVEPFAEGTRFEKERLWHVEIAFGVPVEGPLLLGDGRFLGLGLMAPAKDVVPGAHAFAITDGLAGQPEPLEVARALRRAVMARVQATLGTRERLAPFFSGHAEDGAPIRRSRSSHLSFAFDPDLRRLLILAPHVVERRAPTSQELDHLRTLDAALEGFCELRAGHAGILSLSPAAIGERDDSFLGRSRAWKTITPYVVTRHAKGGTATEALAADIRAECRRLGLPEAKVESSKVRGAPGIGLMGNVTLLFNQSVAGPLLLGRSRYLGGGLFRPAEVLDQPTTILAPPLAAHRHERD
;
A
#
# COMPACT_ATOMS: atom_id res chain seq x y z
N MET A 1 -12.14 24.04 4.30
CA MET A 1 -11.47 22.70 4.39
C MET A 1 -12.50 21.67 4.79
N THR A 2 -12.44 20.46 4.24
CA THR A 2 -13.34 19.38 4.65
C THR A 2 -12.96 18.92 6.05
N ARG A 3 -13.93 18.85 6.95
CA ARG A 3 -13.79 18.29 8.31
C ARG A 3 -14.60 17.01 8.41
N TYR A 4 -14.28 16.18 9.38
CA TYR A 4 -14.96 14.91 9.60
C TYR A 4 -15.47 14.82 11.03
N LEU A 5 -16.80 14.64 11.18
CA LEU A 5 -17.39 14.19 12.43
C LEU A 5 -17.13 12.69 12.56
N THR A 6 -16.33 12.32 13.54
CA THR A 6 -15.90 10.94 13.75
C THR A 6 -16.47 10.42 15.05
N LEU A 7 -17.32 9.39 14.98
CA LEU A 7 -17.91 8.74 16.13
C LEU A 7 -17.30 7.35 16.31
N HIS A 8 -16.79 7.11 17.50
CA HIS A 8 -16.21 5.84 17.92
C HIS A 8 -17.21 5.13 18.83
N VAL A 9 -17.49 3.86 18.55
CA VAL A 9 -18.36 3.04 19.39
C VAL A 9 -17.62 1.78 19.81
N ARG A 10 -17.53 1.56 21.11
CA ARG A 10 -16.90 0.38 21.68
C ARG A 10 -17.91 -0.50 22.40
N ALA A 11 -17.96 -1.76 22.02
CA ALA A 11 -18.80 -2.73 22.73
C ALA A 11 -18.16 -3.12 24.07
N HIS A 12 -18.98 -3.38 25.07
CA HIS A 12 -18.50 -3.94 26.35
C HIS A 12 -18.00 -5.37 26.20
N GLU A 13 -18.62 -6.12 25.28
CA GLU A 13 -18.25 -7.50 24.97
C GLU A 13 -17.93 -7.62 23.47
N GLY A 14 -17.03 -8.53 23.10
CA GLY A 14 -16.64 -8.76 21.72
C GLY A 14 -17.70 -9.52 20.91
N ARG A 15 -18.96 -9.16 21.03
CA ARG A 15 -20.07 -9.77 20.28
C ARG A 15 -21.13 -8.75 19.88
N TYR A 16 -21.75 -9.00 18.72
CA TYR A 16 -22.84 -8.19 18.18
C TYR A 16 -23.95 -9.09 17.63
N HIS A 17 -25.21 -8.78 17.99
CA HIS A 17 -26.42 -9.53 17.61
C HIS A 17 -27.28 -8.68 16.64
N GLY A 18 -26.75 -8.37 15.48
CA GLY A 18 -27.51 -7.67 14.43
C GLY A 18 -28.72 -8.46 13.93
N ASP A 19 -29.61 -7.80 13.21
CA ASP A 19 -30.80 -8.43 12.60
C ASP A 19 -30.52 -8.87 11.16
N GLY A 20 -29.54 -9.78 11.00
CA GLY A 20 -29.02 -10.19 9.70
C GLY A 20 -27.90 -9.29 9.16
N ASP A 21 -27.67 -8.13 9.77
CA ASP A 21 -26.61 -7.21 9.40
C ASP A 21 -25.24 -7.76 9.80
N GLU A 22 -24.25 -7.57 8.92
CA GLU A 22 -22.87 -7.97 9.22
C GLU A 22 -22.20 -7.03 10.23
N LEU A 23 -22.61 -5.75 10.24
CA LEU A 23 -22.12 -4.70 11.14
C LEU A 23 -23.25 -3.73 11.48
N PRO A 24 -23.14 -2.97 12.57
CA PRO A 24 -24.11 -1.93 12.88
C PRO A 24 -24.13 -0.86 11.76
N SER A 25 -25.29 -0.67 11.12
CA SER A 25 -25.43 0.32 10.06
C SER A 25 -25.39 1.76 10.61
N PRO A 26 -25.02 2.77 9.79
CA PRO A 26 -25.09 4.19 10.20
C PRO A 26 -26.47 4.60 10.72
N PHE A 27 -27.54 4.06 10.14
CA PHE A 27 -28.89 4.32 10.65
C PHE A 27 -29.15 3.71 12.03
N ARG A 28 -28.56 2.54 12.33
CA ARG A 28 -28.64 1.94 13.68
C ARG A 28 -27.88 2.76 14.71
N LEU A 29 -26.72 3.34 14.34
CA LEU A 29 -26.01 4.29 15.19
C LEU A 29 -26.86 5.55 15.42
N PHE A 30 -27.47 6.10 14.37
CA PHE A 30 -28.36 7.24 14.48
C PHE A 30 -29.54 6.96 15.44
N GLN A 31 -30.17 5.79 15.35
CA GLN A 31 -31.21 5.36 16.29
C GLN A 31 -30.69 5.29 17.74
N ALA A 32 -29.45 4.81 17.93
CA ALA A 32 -28.83 4.74 19.25
C ALA A 32 -28.55 6.13 19.84
N LEU A 33 -28.12 7.08 19.00
CA LEU A 33 -27.94 8.49 19.41
C LEU A 33 -29.28 9.14 19.84
N VAL A 34 -30.33 8.96 19.04
CA VAL A 34 -31.68 9.46 19.37
C VAL A 34 -32.19 8.85 20.66
N ALA A 35 -31.98 7.53 20.85
CA ALA A 35 -32.37 6.84 22.08
C ALA A 35 -31.58 7.35 23.29
N GLY A 36 -30.26 7.51 23.16
CA GLY A 36 -29.39 8.07 24.22
C GLY A 36 -29.80 9.50 24.61
N ALA A 37 -30.12 10.33 23.61
CA ALA A 37 -30.60 11.69 23.85
C ALA A 37 -31.92 11.72 24.66
N GLY A 38 -32.81 10.78 24.38
CA GLY A 38 -34.14 10.71 25.00
C GLY A 38 -34.19 10.14 26.43
N ILE A 39 -33.07 9.60 26.96
CA ILE A 39 -33.06 8.98 28.31
C ILE A 39 -33.44 9.98 29.41
N SER A 40 -32.99 11.22 29.29
CA SER A 40 -33.18 12.26 30.31
C SER A 40 -34.51 13.05 30.16
N GLY A 41 -35.36 12.68 29.23
CA GLY A 41 -36.63 13.36 28.94
C GLY A 41 -36.73 13.96 27.54
N PRO A 42 -37.58 14.95 27.29
CA PRO A 42 -37.74 15.60 26.02
C PRO A 42 -36.45 16.22 25.52
N LEU A 43 -36.19 16.11 24.21
CA LEU A 43 -34.99 16.67 23.59
C LEU A 43 -35.05 18.20 23.57
N ASP A 44 -33.95 18.87 23.92
CA ASP A 44 -33.77 20.30 23.74
C ASP A 44 -33.65 20.66 22.23
N GLN A 45 -33.88 21.95 21.91
CA GLN A 45 -33.89 22.43 20.55
C GLN A 45 -32.54 22.23 19.86
N GLN A 46 -31.42 22.48 20.54
CA GLN A 46 -30.08 22.30 19.98
C GLN A 46 -29.80 20.84 19.64
N THR A 47 -30.24 19.90 20.47
CA THR A 47 -30.11 18.47 20.19
C THR A 47 -30.93 18.06 18.95
N ARG A 48 -32.14 18.61 18.81
CA ARG A 48 -32.99 18.39 17.62
C ARG A 48 -32.32 18.91 16.35
N GLU A 49 -31.83 20.13 16.40
CA GLU A 49 -31.14 20.75 15.28
C GLU A 49 -29.88 19.96 14.88
N ALA A 50 -29.07 19.52 15.84
CA ALA A 50 -27.88 18.71 15.57
C ALA A 50 -28.22 17.32 14.98
N LEU A 51 -29.27 16.65 15.46
CA LEU A 51 -29.72 15.38 14.88
C LEU A 51 -30.29 15.57 13.46
N THR A 52 -31.06 16.65 13.23
CA THR A 52 -31.58 17.00 11.90
C THR A 52 -30.45 17.37 10.95
N TRP A 53 -29.41 18.07 11.43
CA TRP A 53 -28.21 18.36 10.64
C TRP A 53 -27.49 17.07 10.25
N LEU A 54 -27.28 16.13 11.19
CA LEU A 54 -26.59 14.87 10.93
C LEU A 54 -27.30 14.01 9.87
N GLU A 55 -28.64 13.89 9.94
CA GLU A 55 -29.41 13.14 8.94
C GLU A 55 -29.43 13.80 7.56
N GLY A 56 -29.25 15.14 7.53
CA GLY A 56 -29.23 15.96 6.32
C GLY A 56 -27.88 16.00 5.60
N LEU A 57 -26.83 15.40 6.17
CA LEU A 57 -25.52 15.35 5.51
C LEU A 57 -25.62 14.62 4.17
N PRO A 58 -25.10 15.24 3.07
CA PRO A 58 -25.26 14.67 1.72
C PRO A 58 -24.49 13.36 1.58
N ASP A 59 -23.30 13.30 2.17
CA ASP A 59 -22.41 12.16 2.05
C ASP A 59 -22.62 11.14 3.18
N ALA A 60 -22.55 9.86 2.83
CA ALA A 60 -22.59 8.79 3.79
C ALA A 60 -21.22 8.64 4.48
N PRO A 61 -21.16 8.16 5.74
CA PRO A 61 -19.91 8.08 6.48
C PRO A 61 -18.97 7.01 5.93
N ILE A 62 -17.67 7.20 6.08
CA ILE A 62 -16.68 6.13 6.04
C ILE A 62 -16.90 5.28 7.29
N ILE A 63 -16.87 3.95 7.16
CA ILE A 63 -17.08 3.03 8.28
C ILE A 63 -15.84 2.17 8.48
N ALA A 64 -15.23 2.24 9.65
CA ALA A 64 -14.23 1.27 10.07
C ALA A 64 -14.83 0.31 11.10
N SER A 65 -14.71 -0.98 10.87
CA SER A 65 -15.27 -2.02 11.72
C SER A 65 -14.21 -3.04 12.13
N PRO A 66 -14.23 -3.56 13.37
CA PRO A 66 -13.38 -4.68 13.74
C PRO A 66 -13.60 -5.85 12.78
N ARG A 67 -12.61 -6.74 12.66
CA ARG A 67 -12.78 -8.01 11.93
C ARG A 67 -13.74 -8.89 12.72
N MET A 68 -14.84 -9.29 12.10
CA MET A 68 -15.94 -9.99 12.76
C MET A 68 -16.05 -11.41 12.22
N ALA A 69 -15.98 -12.40 13.13
CA ALA A 69 -16.24 -13.79 12.82
C ALA A 69 -17.69 -14.17 13.14
N ARG A 70 -18.30 -14.98 12.29
CA ARG A 70 -19.67 -15.46 12.49
C ARG A 70 -19.70 -16.57 13.54
N GLY A 71 -20.48 -16.39 14.59
CA GLY A 71 -20.68 -17.38 15.65
C GLY A 71 -21.64 -18.48 15.26
N GLN A 72 -21.71 -19.50 16.10
CA GLN A 72 -22.72 -20.55 16.01
C GLN A 72 -24.12 -20.01 16.26
N ALA A 73 -25.12 -20.69 15.72
CA ALA A 73 -26.50 -20.36 15.98
C ALA A 73 -26.86 -20.65 17.46
N ILE A 74 -27.35 -19.63 18.15
CA ILE A 74 -27.78 -19.72 19.55
C ILE A 74 -29.30 -19.57 19.59
N THR A 75 -29.97 -20.51 20.22
CA THR A 75 -31.42 -20.38 20.49
C THR A 75 -31.62 -19.55 21.74
N MET A 76 -32.31 -18.43 21.60
CA MET A 76 -32.71 -17.56 22.72
C MET A 76 -34.20 -17.49 22.80
N PHE A 77 -34.72 -17.39 24.04
CA PHE A 77 -36.13 -17.22 24.31
C PHE A 77 -36.40 -15.74 24.57
N MET A 78 -37.21 -15.11 23.73
CA MET A 78 -37.54 -13.69 23.82
C MET A 78 -39.03 -13.49 23.84
N PRO A 79 -39.51 -12.35 24.39
CA PRO A 79 -40.88 -11.92 24.14
C PRO A 79 -41.12 -11.85 22.63
N ASN A 80 -42.18 -12.50 22.17
CA ASN A 80 -42.54 -12.45 20.77
C ASN A 80 -43.23 -11.14 20.43
N ASN A 81 -42.57 -10.27 19.65
CA ASN A 81 -43.13 -9.00 19.17
C ASN A 81 -43.90 -9.16 17.85
N ASP A 82 -44.11 -10.39 17.36
CA ASP A 82 -44.82 -10.60 16.09
C ASP A 82 -46.28 -10.10 16.17
N LEU A 83 -46.86 -10.08 17.37
CA LEU A 83 -48.17 -9.50 17.60
C LEU A 83 -48.22 -7.98 17.40
N ASP A 84 -47.09 -7.27 17.64
CA ASP A 84 -46.99 -5.83 17.37
C ASP A 84 -47.02 -5.54 15.85
N LYS A 85 -46.67 -6.54 15.04
CA LYS A 85 -46.57 -6.44 13.58
C LYS A 85 -47.94 -6.57 12.90
N PHE A 86 -48.84 -7.37 13.48
CA PHE A 86 -50.10 -7.73 12.86
C PHE A 86 -51.34 -7.23 13.64
N GLY A 87 -51.13 -6.52 14.75
CA GLY A 87 -52.17 -6.22 15.69
C GLY A 87 -52.66 -7.50 16.42
N GLY A 88 -52.33 -7.66 17.66
CA GLY A 88 -52.62 -8.88 18.40
C GLY A 88 -53.39 -8.63 19.68
N ASP A 89 -54.09 -9.65 20.16
CA ASP A 89 -54.79 -9.60 21.47
C ASP A 89 -53.72 -9.68 22.59
N VAL A 90 -53.65 -8.61 23.39
CA VAL A 90 -52.71 -8.49 24.53
C VAL A 90 -52.84 -9.66 25.52
N ARG A 91 -54.01 -10.24 25.64
CA ARG A 91 -54.28 -11.37 26.55
C ARG A 91 -53.61 -12.68 26.12
N LYS A 92 -53.25 -12.81 24.83
CA LYS A 92 -52.57 -13.98 24.27
C LYS A 92 -51.05 -13.91 24.39
N ILE A 93 -50.46 -12.77 24.77
CA ILE A 93 -49.02 -12.57 24.89
C ILE A 93 -48.37 -13.59 25.84
N ALA A 94 -49.06 -13.95 26.93
CA ALA A 94 -48.51 -14.92 27.89
C ALA A 94 -48.18 -16.28 27.27
N LYS A 95 -48.95 -16.73 26.24
CA LYS A 95 -48.68 -17.98 25.50
C LYS A 95 -47.57 -17.86 24.44
N THR A 96 -47.25 -16.66 24.01
CA THR A 96 -46.27 -16.40 22.95
C THR A 96 -44.97 -15.81 23.45
N ARG A 97 -44.85 -15.49 24.76
CA ARG A 97 -43.65 -14.91 25.39
C ARG A 97 -42.40 -15.77 25.29
N GLY A 98 -42.53 -17.06 25.14
CA GLY A 98 -41.45 -18.02 25.06
C GLY A 98 -41.04 -18.37 23.62
N ALA A 99 -41.28 -17.51 22.63
CA ALA A 99 -40.90 -17.80 21.26
C ALA A 99 -39.38 -17.97 21.13
N GLN A 100 -38.97 -19.10 20.58
CA GLN A 100 -37.58 -19.38 20.27
C GLN A 100 -37.16 -18.50 19.11
N LYS A 101 -36.04 -17.78 19.26
CA LYS A 101 -35.36 -17.05 18.19
C LYS A 101 -33.94 -17.54 18.05
N VAL A 102 -33.60 -17.93 16.86
CA VAL A 102 -32.23 -18.36 16.52
C VAL A 102 -31.44 -17.12 16.16
N TRP A 103 -30.42 -16.84 16.93
CA TRP A 103 -29.48 -15.76 16.64
C TRP A 103 -28.11 -16.32 16.27
N ARG A 104 -27.40 -15.59 15.44
CA ARG A 104 -26.01 -15.86 15.09
C ARG A 104 -25.19 -14.63 15.43
N PRO A 105 -24.54 -14.59 16.61
CA PRO A 105 -23.70 -13.46 16.97
C PRO A 105 -22.50 -13.32 16.04
N ARG A 106 -22.00 -12.12 15.93
CA ARG A 106 -20.68 -11.82 15.35
C ARG A 106 -19.71 -11.62 16.50
N TYR A 107 -18.56 -12.30 16.47
CA TYR A 107 -17.50 -12.16 17.47
C TYR A 107 -16.37 -11.32 16.92
N PHE A 108 -15.81 -10.46 17.74
CA PHE A 108 -14.72 -9.55 17.37
C PHE A 108 -13.89 -9.15 18.60
N ASP A 109 -12.78 -8.47 18.38
CA ASP A 109 -11.98 -7.90 19.47
C ASP A 109 -12.71 -6.67 20.06
N ALA A 110 -13.16 -6.77 21.31
CA ALA A 110 -13.84 -5.68 22.02
C ALA A 110 -12.94 -4.44 22.22
N ALA A 111 -11.62 -4.55 22.11
CA ALA A 111 -10.72 -3.42 22.18
C ALA A 111 -10.77 -2.53 20.94
N VAL A 112 -11.21 -3.05 19.79
CA VAL A 112 -11.27 -2.34 18.51
C VAL A 112 -12.67 -1.69 18.36
N PRO A 113 -12.78 -0.36 18.35
CA PRO A 113 -14.08 0.33 18.21
C PRO A 113 -14.55 0.32 16.75
N TRP A 114 -15.87 0.36 16.53
CA TRP A 114 -16.40 0.84 15.25
C TRP A 114 -16.17 2.34 15.15
N ILE A 115 -15.80 2.82 13.95
CA ILE A 115 -15.62 4.23 13.65
C ILE A 115 -16.54 4.60 12.49
N TYR A 116 -17.26 5.72 12.64
CA TYR A 116 -18.11 6.29 11.60
C TYR A 116 -17.68 7.73 11.38
N ALA A 117 -17.21 8.09 10.18
CA ALA A 117 -16.69 9.40 9.86
C ALA A 117 -17.50 10.05 8.74
N TRP A 118 -18.24 11.13 9.07
CA TRP A 118 -19.03 11.92 8.12
C TRP A 118 -18.25 13.15 7.69
N PRO A 119 -18.04 13.37 6.40
CA PRO A 119 -17.50 14.65 5.92
C PRO A 119 -18.54 15.76 6.09
N PHE A 120 -18.09 16.95 6.47
CA PHE A 120 -18.94 18.12 6.60
C PHE A 120 -18.17 19.44 6.34
N ALA A 121 -18.90 20.51 6.04
CA ALA A 121 -18.35 21.84 5.82
C ALA A 121 -18.23 22.62 7.16
N GLU A 122 -17.36 23.61 7.21
CA GLU A 122 -17.00 24.37 8.43
C GLU A 122 -18.20 24.96 9.20
N ASP A 123 -19.27 25.32 8.49
CA ASP A 123 -20.52 25.84 9.08
C ASP A 123 -21.26 24.83 9.98
N GLY A 124 -20.96 23.55 9.84
CA GLY A 124 -21.50 22.47 10.67
C GLY A 124 -20.80 22.24 12.01
N ALA A 125 -19.73 22.97 12.34
CA ALA A 125 -18.88 22.67 13.49
C ALA A 125 -19.64 22.62 14.83
N THR A 126 -20.53 23.57 15.08
CA THR A 126 -21.36 23.60 16.32
C THR A 126 -22.27 22.38 16.44
N HIS A 127 -22.84 21.91 15.33
CA HIS A 127 -23.67 20.71 15.32
C HIS A 127 -22.81 19.45 15.52
N ALA A 128 -21.63 19.39 14.93
CA ALA A 128 -20.70 18.29 15.10
C ALA A 128 -20.26 18.15 16.56
N ASP A 129 -19.88 19.26 17.24
CA ASP A 129 -19.54 19.26 18.65
C ASP A 129 -20.70 18.78 19.54
N LYS A 130 -21.94 19.20 19.21
CA LYS A 130 -23.13 18.74 19.93
C LYS A 130 -23.37 17.23 19.74
N ILE A 131 -23.12 16.68 18.53
CA ILE A 131 -23.23 15.23 18.28
C ILE A 131 -22.10 14.48 19.01
N CYS A 132 -20.89 15.02 19.07
CA CYS A 132 -19.81 14.42 19.88
C CYS A 132 -20.24 14.31 21.36
N ALA A 133 -20.72 15.38 21.95
CA ALA A 133 -21.24 15.35 23.33
C ALA A 133 -22.44 14.40 23.51
N LEU A 134 -23.31 14.31 22.51
CA LEU A 134 -24.44 13.40 22.50
C LEU A 134 -24.01 11.93 22.45
N SER A 135 -22.94 11.62 21.74
CA SER A 135 -22.45 10.24 21.62
C SER A 135 -22.08 9.60 22.95
N GLU A 136 -21.63 10.39 23.92
CA GLU A 136 -21.33 9.93 25.29
C GLU A 136 -22.54 9.36 26.02
N LYS A 137 -23.76 9.70 25.59
CA LYS A 137 -25.02 9.16 26.14
C LYS A 137 -25.42 7.83 25.50
N LEU A 138 -24.67 7.32 24.53
CA LEU A 138 -24.93 6.04 23.91
C LEU A 138 -24.60 4.91 24.89
N TYR A 139 -25.56 4.01 25.13
CA TYR A 139 -25.41 2.89 26.07
C TYR A 139 -25.56 1.52 25.40
N GLN A 140 -26.04 1.47 24.18
CA GLN A 140 -26.17 0.23 23.39
C GLN A 140 -26.11 0.52 21.90
N LEU A 141 -25.59 -0.46 21.12
CA LEU A 141 -25.59 -0.41 19.65
C LEU A 141 -25.97 -1.78 19.10
N GLY A 142 -27.24 -1.99 18.80
CA GLY A 142 -27.75 -3.27 18.32
C GLY A 142 -29.01 -3.70 19.05
N ARG A 143 -29.00 -4.92 19.56
CA ARG A 143 -30.11 -5.43 20.41
C ARG A 143 -29.86 -5.07 21.87
N GLY A 144 -30.86 -5.26 22.72
CA GLY A 144 -30.76 -4.90 24.14
C GLY A 144 -29.63 -5.58 24.93
N VAL A 145 -29.00 -6.60 24.36
CA VAL A 145 -27.81 -7.29 24.91
C VAL A 145 -26.49 -6.72 24.38
N ASP A 146 -26.54 -5.87 23.37
CA ASP A 146 -25.35 -5.30 22.74
C ASP A 146 -25.00 -3.96 23.40
N MET A 147 -24.52 -4.04 24.65
CA MET A 147 -24.14 -2.88 25.44
C MET A 147 -22.87 -2.25 24.84
N ALA A 148 -22.87 -0.94 24.71
CA ALA A 148 -21.76 -0.19 24.09
C ALA A 148 -21.67 1.22 24.71
N TRP A 149 -20.53 1.86 24.53
CA TRP A 149 -20.31 3.26 24.85
C TRP A 149 -19.62 3.94 23.67
N ALA A 150 -19.76 5.26 23.54
CA ALA A 150 -19.24 5.98 22.41
C ALA A 150 -18.62 7.32 22.82
N TRP A 151 -17.76 7.83 21.95
CA TRP A 151 -17.23 9.19 22.01
C TRP A 151 -17.09 9.76 20.60
N GLY A 152 -17.07 11.08 20.50
CA GLY A 152 -16.94 11.79 19.23
C GLY A 152 -15.75 12.71 19.21
N GLU A 153 -15.20 12.95 18.03
CA GLU A 153 -14.17 13.94 17.76
C GLU A 153 -14.35 14.53 16.35
N VAL A 154 -13.82 15.72 16.15
CA VAL A 154 -13.80 16.38 14.84
C VAL A 154 -12.38 16.40 14.33
N LEU A 155 -12.14 15.78 13.16
CA LEU A 155 -10.82 15.61 12.55
C LEU A 155 -10.75 16.36 11.22
N ASP A 156 -9.54 16.75 10.82
CA ASP A 156 -9.25 17.06 9.42
C ASP A 156 -8.97 15.78 8.62
N GLU A 157 -8.83 15.91 7.31
CA GLU A 157 -8.62 14.77 6.40
C GLU A 157 -7.32 14.00 6.72
N ALA A 158 -6.23 14.72 7.03
CA ALA A 158 -4.93 14.11 7.30
C ALA A 158 -4.94 13.30 8.61
N ALA A 159 -5.59 13.83 9.66
CA ALA A 159 -5.72 13.16 10.94
C ALA A 159 -6.64 11.92 10.83
N LEU A 160 -7.72 12.01 10.05
CA LEU A 160 -8.59 10.85 9.79
C LEU A 160 -7.85 9.77 9.01
N ASP A 161 -7.13 10.12 7.94
CA ASP A 161 -6.38 9.15 7.14
C ASP A 161 -5.29 8.46 7.97
N ALA A 162 -4.55 9.19 8.81
CA ALA A 162 -3.57 8.60 9.73
C ALA A 162 -4.24 7.57 10.67
N LYS A 163 -5.39 7.92 11.25
CA LYS A 163 -6.16 7.03 12.14
C LYS A 163 -6.68 5.79 11.42
N LEU A 164 -7.15 5.93 10.19
CA LEU A 164 -7.67 4.80 9.39
C LEU A 164 -6.54 3.88 8.91
N VAL A 165 -5.34 4.40 8.65
CA VAL A 165 -4.15 3.59 8.31
C VAL A 165 -3.72 2.70 9.49
N GLU A 166 -3.80 3.21 10.72
CA GLU A 166 -3.45 2.47 11.93
C GLU A 166 -4.57 1.54 12.43
N TYR A 167 -5.77 1.64 11.86
CA TYR A 167 -6.93 0.92 12.34
C TYR A 167 -6.81 -0.60 12.12
N ASN A 168 -6.90 -1.37 13.19
CA ASN A 168 -6.86 -2.84 13.13
C ASN A 168 -8.23 -3.44 12.82
N GLY A 169 -8.68 -3.30 11.56
CA GLY A 169 -9.99 -3.80 11.14
C GLY A 169 -10.20 -3.68 9.64
N ILE A 170 -11.43 -3.40 9.26
CA ILE A 170 -11.87 -3.25 7.87
C ILE A 170 -12.46 -1.87 7.68
N VAL A 171 -11.91 -1.09 6.77
CA VAL A 171 -12.44 0.23 6.37
C VAL A 171 -13.31 0.05 5.13
N ARG A 172 -14.51 0.63 5.14
CA ARG A 172 -15.47 0.61 4.02
C ARG A 172 -15.83 2.05 3.66
N ARG A 173 -15.66 2.38 2.39
CA ARG A 173 -16.07 3.67 1.85
C ARG A 173 -17.39 3.53 1.08
N PRO A 174 -18.24 4.56 1.02
CA PRO A 174 -19.36 4.57 0.09
C PRO A 174 -18.87 4.36 -1.35
N SER A 175 -19.50 3.45 -2.08
CA SER A 175 -19.08 3.07 -3.43
C SER A 175 -20.28 2.82 -4.33
N ALA A 176 -20.29 3.38 -5.53
CA ALA A 176 -21.36 3.13 -6.51
C ALA A 176 -21.12 1.77 -7.19
N GLY A 177 -22.09 0.86 -7.09
CA GLY A 177 -22.07 -0.42 -7.80
C GLY A 177 -21.75 -1.64 -6.96
N ASP A 178 -21.32 -1.49 -5.71
CA ASP A 178 -21.16 -2.61 -4.79
C ASP A 178 -22.52 -3.12 -4.26
N ARG A 179 -22.56 -4.39 -3.87
CA ARG A 179 -23.79 -5.04 -3.41
C ARG A 179 -24.04 -4.93 -1.91
N HIS A 180 -23.07 -4.41 -1.16
CA HIS A 180 -23.20 -4.27 0.29
C HIS A 180 -23.99 -3.00 0.65
N LEU A 181 -25.31 -3.16 0.84
CA LEU A 181 -26.23 -2.05 1.12
C LEU A 181 -26.42 -1.88 2.61
N LEU A 182 -26.03 -0.72 3.16
CA LEU A 182 -26.26 -0.34 4.54
C LEU A 182 -27.34 0.74 4.64
N ALA A 183 -28.14 0.66 5.71
CA ALA A 183 -29.09 1.69 6.04
C ALA A 183 -28.36 2.93 6.59
N CYS A 184 -28.61 4.10 6.02
CA CYS A 184 -28.09 5.39 6.45
C CYS A 184 -29.24 6.36 6.76
N PRO A 185 -29.08 7.31 7.67
CA PRO A 185 -30.09 8.32 7.91
C PRO A 185 -30.32 9.15 6.63
N ASN A 186 -31.51 9.72 6.50
CA ASN A 186 -31.91 10.66 5.45
C ASN A 186 -32.82 11.71 6.06
N ASN A 187 -33.06 12.78 5.35
CA ASN A 187 -33.99 13.82 5.77
C ASN A 187 -35.35 13.21 6.18
N GLY A 188 -35.77 13.49 7.39
CA GLY A 188 -37.00 12.95 8.01
C GLY A 188 -36.81 11.63 8.78
N SER A 189 -35.60 11.12 8.89
CA SER A 189 -35.30 9.95 9.75
C SER A 189 -35.63 10.24 11.20
N PHE A 190 -35.20 11.38 11.73
CA PHE A 190 -35.43 11.80 13.10
C PHE A 190 -36.94 11.93 13.40
N GLU A 191 -37.68 12.66 12.57
CA GLU A 191 -39.12 12.82 12.69
C GLU A 191 -39.87 11.46 12.62
N SER A 192 -39.41 10.55 11.77
CA SER A 192 -39.98 9.22 11.63
C SER A 192 -39.80 8.37 12.90
N LEU A 193 -38.65 8.54 13.61
CA LEU A 193 -38.40 7.88 14.90
C LEU A 193 -39.27 8.49 16.00
N GLU A 194 -39.45 9.81 16.05
CA GLU A 194 -40.36 10.45 17.01
C GLU A 194 -41.81 10.01 16.78
N ARG A 195 -42.27 10.02 15.54
CA ARG A 195 -43.64 9.49 15.22
C ARG A 195 -43.81 8.05 15.67
N ARG A 196 -42.80 7.22 15.47
CA ARG A 196 -42.80 5.83 15.93
C ARG A 196 -42.83 5.73 17.44
N TYR A 197 -42.11 6.56 18.17
CA TYR A 197 -42.11 6.60 19.63
C TYR A 197 -43.46 7.06 20.22
N GLN A 198 -44.09 8.07 19.61
CA GLN A 198 -45.38 8.65 20.03
C GLN A 198 -46.57 7.80 19.59
N ALA A 199 -46.41 6.92 18.60
CA ALA A 199 -47.50 6.11 18.07
C ALA A 199 -48.10 5.20 19.17
N PRO A 200 -49.43 5.10 19.24
CA PRO A 200 -50.08 4.24 20.22
C PRO A 200 -49.73 2.78 19.97
N ARG A 201 -49.34 2.06 21.03
CA ARG A 201 -49.01 0.62 20.93
C ARG A 201 -50.23 -0.25 20.89
N PHE A 202 -51.36 0.29 21.35
CA PHE A 202 -52.63 -0.42 21.48
C PHE A 202 -53.79 0.45 20.95
N ARG A 203 -54.78 -0.19 20.38
CA ARG A 203 -56.08 0.39 20.08
C ARG A 203 -57.16 -0.46 20.72
N THR A 204 -58.37 0.09 20.99
CA THR A 204 -59.50 -0.65 21.47
C THR A 204 -60.41 -1.01 20.34
N GLU A 205 -60.63 -2.29 20.09
CA GLU A 205 -61.61 -2.82 19.14
C GLU A 205 -62.58 -3.71 19.87
N SER A 206 -63.89 -3.42 19.77
CA SER A 206 -64.93 -4.22 20.42
C SER A 206 -64.67 -4.46 21.93
N GLY A 207 -64.19 -3.48 22.66
CA GLY A 207 -63.79 -3.54 24.06
C GLY A 207 -62.55 -4.31 24.41
N GLN A 208 -61.78 -4.76 23.41
CA GLN A 208 -60.48 -5.44 23.58
C GLN A 208 -59.31 -4.54 23.15
N ARG A 209 -58.20 -4.62 23.90
CA ARG A 209 -56.95 -3.97 23.54
C ARG A 209 -56.17 -4.84 22.53
N VAL A 210 -55.95 -4.32 21.31
CA VAL A 210 -55.19 -4.98 20.28
C VAL A 210 -53.94 -4.19 19.99
N PHE A 211 -52.83 -4.89 19.61
CA PHE A 211 -51.58 -4.24 19.21
C PHE A 211 -51.75 -3.51 17.88
N VAL A 212 -51.13 -2.34 17.78
CA VAL A 212 -51.07 -1.55 16.54
C VAL A 212 -49.70 -1.66 15.92
N GLN A 213 -49.65 -1.87 14.61
CA GLN A 213 -48.39 -1.87 13.88
C GLN A 213 -47.78 -0.49 13.97
N GLN A 214 -46.55 -0.44 14.47
CA GLN A 214 -45.81 0.81 14.60
C GLN A 214 -45.36 1.35 13.23
N PRO A 215 -45.34 2.69 13.02
CA PRO A 215 -44.81 3.30 11.81
C PRO A 215 -43.39 2.81 11.51
N LYS A 216 -43.10 2.58 10.24
CA LYS A 216 -41.75 2.23 9.82
C LYS A 216 -40.86 3.47 9.84
N PRO A 217 -39.62 3.40 10.35
CA PRO A 217 -38.70 4.50 10.29
C PRO A 217 -38.22 4.75 8.85
N SER A 218 -37.93 6.00 8.54
CA SER A 218 -37.37 6.43 7.24
C SER A 218 -35.85 6.31 7.26
N TYR A 219 -35.26 5.79 6.20
CA TYR A 219 -33.83 5.73 5.95
C TYR A 219 -33.55 5.52 4.46
N ARG A 220 -32.34 5.87 4.01
CA ARG A 220 -31.82 5.53 2.67
C ARG A 220 -30.89 4.33 2.73
N ARG A 221 -30.76 3.62 1.61
CA ARG A 221 -29.78 2.55 1.48
C ARG A 221 -28.60 3.05 0.63
N ILE A 222 -27.41 2.91 1.16
CA ILE A 222 -26.16 3.31 0.50
C ILE A 222 -25.31 2.07 0.28
N SER A 223 -24.71 1.99 -0.90
CA SER A 223 -23.75 0.95 -1.27
C SER A 223 -22.38 1.27 -0.68
N TYR A 224 -21.73 0.26 -0.13
CA TYR A 224 -20.41 0.33 0.47
C TYR A 224 -19.49 -0.71 -0.14
N GLU A 225 -18.21 -0.38 -0.20
CA GLU A 225 -17.15 -1.34 -0.53
C GLU A 225 -17.27 -2.60 0.32
N SER A 226 -17.11 -3.74 -0.32
CA SER A 226 -17.09 -5.04 0.32
C SER A 226 -15.70 -5.64 0.17
N PRO A 227 -14.77 -5.35 1.11
CA PRO A 227 -13.43 -5.90 1.03
C PRO A 227 -13.49 -7.43 1.10
N PRO A 228 -12.58 -8.11 0.42
CA PRO A 228 -12.52 -9.56 0.45
C PRO A 228 -12.13 -10.06 1.85
N VAL A 229 -12.64 -11.24 2.21
CA VAL A 229 -12.21 -11.95 3.42
C VAL A 229 -10.87 -12.64 3.12
N ARG A 230 -9.91 -12.54 4.04
CA ARG A 230 -8.54 -13.04 3.87
C ARG A 230 -8.15 -13.98 4.99
N TYR A 231 -7.60 -15.15 4.64
CA TYR A 231 -7.07 -16.12 5.58
C TYR A 231 -5.64 -16.47 5.20
N VAL A 232 -4.72 -16.36 6.14
CA VAL A 232 -3.33 -16.75 5.97
C VAL A 232 -3.13 -18.17 6.51
N PHE A 233 -2.43 -18.99 5.75
CA PHE A 233 -2.01 -20.33 6.14
C PHE A 233 -0.50 -20.43 6.07
N GLU A 234 0.12 -21.04 7.10
CA GLU A 234 1.52 -21.42 7.07
C GLU A 234 1.68 -22.81 6.48
N LEU A 235 2.74 -23.00 5.70
CA LEU A 235 3.17 -24.31 5.26
C LEU A 235 3.94 -24.95 6.41
N ARG A 236 3.44 -26.07 6.91
CA ARG A 236 4.03 -26.86 8.00
C ARG A 236 4.36 -28.26 7.52
N SER A 237 5.38 -28.91 8.13
CA SER A 237 5.62 -30.33 7.88
C SER A 237 4.46 -31.15 8.42
N SER A 238 3.95 -32.09 7.64
CA SER A 238 2.92 -33.03 8.07
C SER A 238 3.44 -34.02 9.12
N ALA A 239 4.74 -34.38 9.05
CA ALA A 239 5.41 -35.23 10.01
C ALA A 239 5.75 -34.49 11.33
N HIS A 240 6.04 -33.16 11.26
CA HIS A 240 6.45 -32.35 12.40
C HIS A 240 5.76 -30.98 12.34
N SER A 241 4.55 -30.88 12.88
CA SER A 241 3.69 -29.67 12.79
C SER A 241 4.32 -28.39 13.34
N GLU A 242 5.30 -28.51 14.24
CA GLU A 242 6.07 -27.35 14.75
C GLU A 242 7.03 -26.77 13.71
N ARG A 243 7.44 -27.57 12.71
CA ARG A 243 8.42 -27.16 11.70
C ARG A 243 7.73 -26.54 10.50
N ARG A 244 8.16 -25.33 10.11
CA ARG A 244 7.74 -24.71 8.86
C ARG A 244 8.31 -25.46 7.66
N ALA A 245 7.46 -25.81 6.70
CA ALA A 245 7.85 -26.34 5.41
C ALA A 245 8.20 -25.19 4.44
N ALA A 246 9.02 -25.51 3.45
CA ALA A 246 9.44 -24.57 2.41
C ALA A 246 9.02 -25.09 1.04
N TRP A 247 8.48 -24.20 0.20
CA TRP A 247 8.16 -24.50 -1.19
C TRP A 247 9.02 -23.62 -2.10
N PRO A 248 9.59 -24.16 -3.20
CA PRO A 248 10.40 -23.34 -4.11
C PRO A 248 9.62 -22.16 -4.68
N LEU A 249 10.26 -21.00 -4.83
CA LEU A 249 9.63 -19.81 -5.40
C LEU A 249 9.10 -20.06 -6.80
N GLU A 250 9.88 -20.74 -7.64
CA GLU A 250 9.54 -21.09 -9.02
C GLU A 250 8.34 -22.05 -9.09
N GLY A 251 8.10 -22.81 -8.02
CA GLY A 251 6.95 -23.69 -7.84
C GLY A 251 5.67 -22.99 -7.34
N ALA A 252 5.58 -21.67 -7.37
CA ALA A 252 4.39 -20.95 -6.91
C ALA A 252 3.09 -21.45 -7.55
N SER A 253 3.13 -21.78 -8.85
CA SER A 253 1.97 -22.29 -9.57
C SER A 253 1.59 -23.72 -9.10
N SER A 254 2.55 -24.60 -8.91
CA SER A 254 2.29 -25.96 -8.42
C SER A 254 1.73 -25.95 -7.00
N LEU A 255 2.23 -25.06 -6.12
CA LEU A 255 1.68 -24.87 -4.77
C LEU A 255 0.21 -24.45 -4.80
N VAL A 256 -0.13 -23.44 -5.61
CA VAL A 256 -1.51 -22.95 -5.72
C VAL A 256 -2.44 -24.03 -6.26
N VAL A 257 -2.00 -24.79 -7.26
CA VAL A 257 -2.77 -25.91 -7.82
C VAL A 257 -2.96 -27.01 -6.77
N ALA A 258 -1.89 -27.43 -6.07
CA ALA A 258 -1.97 -28.45 -5.02
C ALA A 258 -2.93 -28.03 -3.89
N ALA A 259 -2.82 -26.81 -3.39
CA ALA A 259 -3.71 -26.30 -2.34
C ALA A 259 -5.17 -26.21 -2.80
N ARG A 260 -5.40 -25.77 -4.03
CA ARG A 260 -6.75 -25.70 -4.63
C ARG A 260 -7.39 -27.07 -4.76
N GLU A 261 -6.67 -28.05 -5.30
CA GLU A 261 -7.21 -29.41 -5.49
C GLU A 261 -7.46 -30.11 -4.13
N ALA A 262 -6.59 -29.93 -3.14
CA ALA A 262 -6.82 -30.44 -1.79
C ALA A 262 -8.09 -29.84 -1.17
N ALA A 263 -8.28 -28.51 -1.24
CA ALA A 263 -9.47 -27.85 -0.74
C ALA A 263 -10.73 -28.25 -1.52
N ARG A 264 -10.63 -28.40 -2.85
CA ARG A 264 -11.72 -28.87 -3.72
C ARG A 264 -12.17 -30.27 -3.31
N ALA A 265 -11.26 -31.19 -3.12
CA ALA A 265 -11.59 -32.57 -2.71
C ALA A 265 -12.37 -32.58 -1.39
N ARG A 266 -11.91 -31.81 -0.39
CA ARG A 266 -12.59 -31.72 0.92
C ARG A 266 -13.98 -31.09 0.80
N LEU A 267 -14.13 -29.97 0.09
CA LEU A 267 -15.43 -29.32 -0.13
C LEU A 267 -16.39 -30.21 -0.92
N SER A 268 -15.91 -30.93 -1.92
CA SER A 268 -16.74 -31.86 -2.72
C SER A 268 -17.31 -32.99 -1.85
N THR A 269 -16.53 -33.48 -0.90
CA THR A 269 -16.98 -34.51 0.04
C THR A 269 -17.98 -33.95 1.05
N ALA A 270 -17.71 -32.75 1.61
CA ALA A 270 -18.53 -32.14 2.64
C ALA A 270 -19.83 -31.52 2.08
N MET A 271 -19.83 -31.07 0.83
CA MET A 271 -20.94 -30.35 0.21
C MET A 271 -21.24 -30.86 -1.21
N PRO A 272 -21.62 -32.11 -1.38
CA PRO A 272 -21.82 -32.71 -2.73
C PRO A 272 -22.91 -31.98 -3.55
N ASN A 273 -23.90 -31.39 -2.88
CA ASN A 273 -24.98 -30.63 -3.52
C ASN A 273 -24.53 -29.22 -4.02
N ARG A 274 -23.33 -28.78 -3.67
CA ARG A 274 -22.75 -27.48 -4.08
C ARG A 274 -21.49 -27.64 -4.90
N LEU A 275 -21.22 -28.80 -5.44
CA LEU A 275 -20.02 -29.08 -6.25
C LEU A 275 -19.89 -28.11 -7.42
N HIS A 276 -21.02 -27.75 -8.06
CA HIS A 276 -21.03 -26.74 -9.12
C HIS A 276 -20.48 -25.37 -8.66
N ASP A 277 -20.86 -24.91 -7.47
CA ASP A 277 -20.36 -23.65 -6.93
C ASP A 277 -18.86 -23.75 -6.61
N VAL A 278 -18.42 -24.89 -6.06
CA VAL A 278 -17.00 -25.16 -5.76
C VAL A 278 -16.17 -25.12 -7.05
N ASP A 279 -16.56 -25.86 -8.08
CA ASP A 279 -15.84 -25.88 -9.35
C ASP A 279 -15.84 -24.51 -10.02
N ARG A 280 -16.94 -23.76 -9.91
CA ARG A 280 -17.07 -22.44 -10.52
C ARG A 280 -16.23 -21.38 -9.80
N HIS A 281 -16.30 -21.31 -8.47
CA HIS A 281 -15.74 -20.18 -7.71
C HIS A 281 -14.38 -20.48 -7.09
N LEU A 282 -14.07 -21.72 -6.74
CA LEU A 282 -12.74 -22.10 -6.25
C LEU A 282 -11.81 -22.49 -7.42
N VAL A 283 -12.27 -23.37 -8.34
CA VAL A 283 -11.45 -23.81 -9.48
C VAL A 283 -11.50 -22.82 -10.64
N GLY A 284 -12.64 -22.19 -10.87
CA GLY A 284 -12.85 -21.22 -11.94
C GLY A 284 -13.20 -21.84 -13.27
N ARG A 285 -13.86 -23.00 -13.26
CA ARG A 285 -14.32 -23.71 -14.45
C ARG A 285 -15.84 -23.81 -14.46
N LYS A 286 -16.45 -23.75 -15.63
CA LYS A 286 -17.82 -24.14 -15.81
C LYS A 286 -17.92 -25.67 -15.99
N PRO A 287 -19.13 -26.26 -15.91
CA PRO A 287 -19.35 -27.70 -16.17
C PRO A 287 -18.87 -28.15 -17.54
N ASP A 288 -18.90 -27.28 -18.53
CA ASP A 288 -18.39 -27.51 -19.89
C ASP A 288 -16.87 -27.37 -20.03
N GLY A 289 -16.16 -27.12 -18.90
CA GLY A 289 -14.71 -26.88 -18.85
C GLY A 289 -14.25 -25.50 -19.29
N SER A 290 -15.14 -24.61 -19.71
CA SER A 290 -14.81 -23.26 -20.14
C SER A 290 -14.49 -22.31 -18.92
N ASN A 291 -13.66 -21.28 -19.15
CA ASN A 291 -13.17 -20.36 -18.12
C ASN A 291 -14.06 -19.10 -17.91
N ALA A 292 -15.34 -19.16 -18.23
CA ALA A 292 -16.19 -17.97 -18.20
C ALA A 292 -16.80 -17.67 -16.81
N VAL A 293 -16.00 -17.69 -15.75
CA VAL A 293 -16.42 -17.27 -14.42
C VAL A 293 -15.89 -15.84 -14.16
N PRO A 294 -16.76 -14.91 -13.74
CA PRO A 294 -16.34 -13.55 -13.41
C PRO A 294 -15.22 -13.55 -12.36
N ALA A 295 -14.17 -12.77 -12.60
CA ALA A 295 -12.99 -12.73 -11.74
C ALA A 295 -13.33 -12.24 -10.32
N GLU A 296 -14.31 -11.34 -10.20
CA GLU A 296 -14.79 -10.74 -8.96
C GLU A 296 -15.48 -11.73 -8.01
N SER A 297 -15.87 -12.92 -8.48
CA SER A 297 -16.50 -13.94 -7.64
C SER A 297 -15.60 -15.13 -7.34
N ARG A 298 -14.38 -15.15 -7.87
CA ARG A 298 -13.46 -16.29 -7.73
C ARG A 298 -12.56 -16.13 -6.51
N VAL A 299 -12.42 -17.21 -5.74
CA VAL A 299 -11.42 -17.31 -4.67
C VAL A 299 -10.02 -17.16 -5.28
N ARG A 300 -9.19 -16.32 -4.69
CA ARG A 300 -7.79 -16.12 -5.04
C ARG A 300 -6.90 -16.85 -4.04
N ILE A 301 -6.04 -17.70 -4.52
CA ILE A 301 -5.05 -18.44 -3.73
C ILE A 301 -3.70 -17.88 -4.13
N ILE A 302 -3.00 -17.29 -3.17
CA ILE A 302 -1.82 -16.47 -3.41
C ILE A 302 -0.65 -17.05 -2.63
N ALA A 303 0.36 -17.50 -3.33
CA ALA A 303 1.61 -17.93 -2.74
C ALA A 303 2.38 -16.69 -2.23
N ILE A 304 2.73 -16.65 -0.95
CA ILE A 304 3.38 -15.50 -0.31
C ILE A 304 4.84 -15.87 0.06
N PRO A 305 5.83 -15.55 -0.79
CA PRO A 305 7.24 -15.65 -0.44
C PRO A 305 7.66 -14.52 0.52
N SER A 306 8.73 -14.75 1.27
CA SER A 306 9.28 -13.77 2.22
C SER A 306 10.33 -12.85 1.57
N ILE A 307 10.33 -12.68 0.25
CA ILE A 307 11.28 -11.85 -0.49
C ILE A 307 11.18 -10.38 -0.02
N GLY A 308 12.34 -9.75 0.16
CA GLY A 308 12.43 -8.37 0.65
C GLY A 308 12.36 -8.22 2.17
N MET A 309 12.24 -9.32 2.92
CA MET A 309 12.40 -9.34 4.37
C MET A 309 13.83 -9.68 4.77
N HIS A 310 14.31 -9.06 5.84
CA HIS A 310 15.64 -9.32 6.38
C HIS A 310 15.74 -10.77 6.87
N TYR A 311 16.83 -11.45 6.59
CA TYR A 311 17.08 -12.87 6.93
C TYR A 311 16.13 -13.91 6.32
N ALA A 312 15.25 -13.54 5.39
CA ALA A 312 14.38 -14.50 4.73
C ALA A 312 15.00 -15.02 3.44
N ASP A 313 14.86 -16.32 3.23
CA ASP A 313 15.15 -16.93 1.95
C ASP A 313 14.01 -16.64 0.94
N ARG A 314 14.19 -17.05 -0.32
CA ARG A 314 13.19 -16.88 -1.39
C ARG A 314 12.06 -17.91 -1.35
N ALA A 315 12.08 -18.86 -0.42
CA ALA A 315 11.09 -19.92 -0.37
C ALA A 315 9.70 -19.40 0.05
N ILE A 316 8.68 -20.03 -0.47
CA ILE A 316 7.29 -19.80 -0.07
C ILE A 316 7.02 -20.57 1.19
N ARG A 317 6.56 -19.90 2.24
CA ARG A 317 6.22 -20.51 3.54
C ARG A 317 4.79 -20.20 3.97
N ARG A 318 4.08 -19.40 3.22
CA ARG A 318 2.70 -18.96 3.51
C ARG A 318 1.85 -18.93 2.25
N LEU A 319 0.58 -19.16 2.46
CA LEU A 319 -0.46 -19.06 1.44
C LEU A 319 -1.54 -18.12 1.93
N LEU A 320 -1.96 -17.17 1.12
CA LEU A 320 -3.13 -16.33 1.37
C LEU A 320 -4.30 -16.84 0.55
N VAL A 321 -5.42 -17.07 1.21
CA VAL A 321 -6.72 -17.36 0.56
C VAL A 321 -7.58 -16.12 0.70
N GLU A 322 -7.91 -15.49 -0.42
CA GLU A 322 -8.73 -14.30 -0.48
C GLU A 322 -10.07 -14.62 -1.15
N ILE A 323 -11.14 -14.36 -0.43
CA ILE A 323 -12.52 -14.68 -0.82
C ILE A 323 -13.23 -13.37 -1.11
N PRO A 324 -13.53 -13.04 -2.37
CA PRO A 324 -14.27 -11.84 -2.71
C PRO A 324 -15.69 -11.85 -2.13
N ALA A 325 -16.22 -10.67 -1.84
CA ALA A 325 -17.58 -10.53 -1.32
C ALA A 325 -18.66 -11.07 -2.29
N ALA A 326 -18.39 -11.06 -3.58
CA ALA A 326 -19.27 -11.62 -4.61
C ALA A 326 -19.21 -13.16 -4.71
N CYS A 327 -18.33 -13.82 -3.95
CA CYS A 327 -18.23 -15.27 -3.92
C CYS A 327 -19.45 -15.87 -3.17
N PRO A 328 -20.18 -16.82 -3.75
CA PRO A 328 -21.33 -17.44 -3.07
C PRO A 328 -20.94 -18.52 -2.06
N LEU A 329 -19.66 -18.96 -2.06
CA LEU A 329 -19.18 -19.90 -1.06
C LEU A 329 -19.02 -19.16 0.27
N ARG A 330 -19.40 -19.82 1.37
CA ARG A 330 -19.20 -19.25 2.69
C ARG A 330 -17.71 -19.25 3.03
N ASP A 331 -17.25 -18.17 3.58
CA ASP A 331 -15.84 -17.97 3.94
C ASP A 331 -15.36 -19.00 4.99
N GLU A 332 -16.23 -19.35 5.96
CA GLU A 332 -15.92 -20.38 6.96
C GLU A 332 -15.73 -21.77 6.30
N ASP A 333 -16.55 -22.12 5.32
CA ASP A 333 -16.44 -23.41 4.61
C ASP A 333 -15.13 -23.46 3.80
N VAL A 334 -14.79 -22.37 3.13
CA VAL A 334 -13.51 -22.22 2.42
C VAL A 334 -12.33 -22.29 3.40
N ARG A 335 -12.36 -21.53 4.50
CA ARG A 335 -11.32 -21.59 5.55
C ARG A 335 -11.12 -23.00 6.07
N TRP A 336 -12.23 -23.71 6.37
CA TRP A 336 -12.18 -25.10 6.82
C TRP A 336 -11.50 -26.01 5.79
N ALA A 337 -11.80 -25.82 4.51
CA ALA A 337 -11.25 -26.67 3.45
C ALA A 337 -9.73 -26.59 3.33
N PHE A 338 -9.16 -25.43 3.61
CA PHE A 338 -7.71 -25.24 3.62
C PHE A 338 -7.05 -25.62 4.96
N SER A 339 -7.79 -25.53 6.09
CA SER A 339 -7.24 -25.80 7.42
C SER A 339 -6.89 -27.29 7.60
N GLY A 340 -5.60 -27.60 7.82
CA GLY A 340 -5.10 -28.97 7.94
C GLY A 340 -5.15 -29.75 6.63
N ALA A 341 -5.20 -29.10 5.48
CA ALA A 341 -5.12 -29.77 4.19
C ALA A 341 -3.69 -30.22 3.89
N GLU A 342 -3.50 -31.50 3.66
CA GLU A 342 -2.23 -32.06 3.17
C GLU A 342 -2.12 -31.82 1.68
N LEU A 343 -0.91 -31.43 1.25
CA LEU A 343 -0.65 -31.13 -0.16
C LEU A 343 -0.01 -32.32 -0.87
N PHE A 344 -0.38 -32.50 -2.11
CA PHE A 344 0.17 -33.51 -3.01
C PHE A 344 0.69 -32.83 -4.28
N ASP A 345 1.64 -33.47 -4.95
CA ASP A 345 2.12 -32.99 -6.23
C ASP A 345 1.00 -33.16 -7.27
N PRO A 346 0.55 -32.07 -7.92
CA PRO A 346 -0.57 -32.12 -8.82
C PRO A 346 -0.30 -32.93 -10.11
N ASN A 347 0.97 -33.19 -10.44
CA ASN A 347 1.37 -33.93 -11.63
C ASN A 347 1.58 -35.43 -11.36
N THR A 348 2.16 -35.78 -10.18
CA THR A 348 2.48 -37.16 -9.84
C THR A 348 1.49 -37.78 -8.86
N GLY A 349 0.70 -36.97 -8.15
CA GLY A 349 -0.19 -37.41 -7.08
C GLY A 349 0.56 -37.79 -5.78
N GLU A 350 1.88 -37.60 -5.74
CA GLU A 350 2.69 -37.90 -4.56
C GLU A 350 2.37 -36.92 -3.42
N VAL A 351 2.13 -37.45 -2.21
CA VAL A 351 1.91 -36.65 -1.02
C VAL A 351 3.22 -35.96 -0.63
N LYS A 352 3.17 -34.63 -0.55
CA LYS A 352 4.29 -33.83 -0.06
C LYS A 352 4.23 -33.75 1.47
N ASP A 353 5.40 -33.65 2.13
CA ASP A 353 5.47 -33.38 3.58
C ASP A 353 5.09 -31.92 3.87
N VAL A 354 3.89 -31.51 3.46
CA VAL A 354 3.38 -30.15 3.64
C VAL A 354 1.88 -30.18 3.95
N LEU A 355 1.52 -29.56 5.06
CA LEU A 355 0.15 -29.26 5.43
C LEU A 355 -0.08 -27.73 5.61
N LEU A 356 -1.31 -27.30 5.42
CA LEU A 356 -1.73 -25.90 5.58
C LEU A 356 -2.26 -25.69 7.01
N SER A 357 -1.54 -24.89 7.81
CA SER A 357 -1.93 -24.52 9.17
C SER A 357 -2.44 -23.09 9.22
N PRO A 358 -3.67 -22.82 9.77
CA PRO A 358 -4.14 -21.45 9.93
C PRO A 358 -3.17 -20.59 10.72
N SER A 359 -2.89 -19.37 10.26
CA SER A 359 -2.07 -18.39 10.95
C SER A 359 -2.92 -17.23 11.45
N ALA A 360 -2.63 -16.76 12.66
CA ALA A 360 -3.17 -15.51 13.18
C ALA A 360 -2.29 -14.29 12.80
N GLU A 361 -1.04 -14.54 12.37
CA GLU A 361 -0.11 -13.50 11.96
C GLU A 361 -0.48 -12.94 10.58
N ASP A 362 -0.64 -11.63 10.48
CA ASP A 362 -0.96 -10.94 9.24
C ASP A 362 0.10 -9.92 8.78
N ASP A 363 1.26 -9.86 9.44
CA ASP A 363 2.36 -8.96 9.08
C ASP A 363 2.78 -9.10 7.61
N MET A 364 2.71 -10.33 7.08
CA MET A 364 2.98 -10.56 5.66
C MET A 364 1.94 -9.89 4.74
N LEU A 365 0.74 -9.67 5.19
CA LEU A 365 -0.27 -8.94 4.40
C LEU A 365 0.13 -7.48 4.24
N ARG A 366 0.64 -6.84 5.30
CA ARG A 366 1.17 -5.46 5.23
C ARG A 366 2.38 -5.36 4.30
N HIS A 367 3.27 -6.37 4.33
CA HIS A 367 4.41 -6.44 3.41
C HIS A 367 3.97 -6.43 1.93
N TYR A 368 2.81 -6.99 1.62
CA TYR A 368 2.21 -6.99 0.29
C TYR A 368 1.19 -5.84 0.08
N GLY A 369 1.19 -4.82 0.94
CA GLY A 369 0.42 -3.60 0.78
C GLY A 369 -1.04 -3.69 1.22
N VAL A 370 -1.43 -4.70 2.00
CA VAL A 370 -2.77 -4.77 2.58
C VAL A 370 -2.89 -3.79 3.74
N GLY A 371 -3.89 -2.92 3.70
CA GLY A 371 -4.13 -1.90 4.72
C GLY A 371 -3.19 -0.70 4.68
N ALA A 372 -2.22 -0.68 3.75
CA ALA A 372 -1.34 0.45 3.51
C ALA A 372 -1.13 0.63 2.01
N GLY A 373 -1.53 1.75 1.46
CA GLY A 373 -1.34 2.05 0.06
C GLY A 373 0.13 2.32 -0.27
N ALA A 374 0.60 1.84 -1.43
CA ALA A 374 1.91 2.14 -1.96
C ALA A 374 1.81 2.70 -3.38
N ARG A 375 2.76 3.54 -3.77
CA ARG A 375 2.78 4.12 -5.11
C ARG A 375 3.62 3.32 -6.10
N VAL A 376 4.54 2.51 -5.63
CA VAL A 376 5.39 1.68 -6.49
C VAL A 376 5.25 0.23 -6.10
N PHE A 377 4.98 -0.61 -7.09
CA PHE A 377 4.90 -2.06 -6.94
C PHE A 377 5.88 -2.76 -7.87
N ARG A 378 6.51 -3.81 -7.39
CA ARG A 378 7.40 -4.70 -8.14
C ARG A 378 6.88 -6.13 -8.11
N SER A 379 6.92 -6.80 -9.26
CA SER A 379 6.51 -8.20 -9.31
C SER A 379 7.52 -9.09 -8.58
N VAL A 380 6.99 -9.93 -7.69
CA VAL A 380 7.71 -10.98 -6.96
C VAL A 380 7.67 -12.27 -7.76
N THR A 381 6.51 -12.65 -8.25
CA THR A 381 6.35 -13.68 -9.29
C THR A 381 6.05 -13.00 -10.63
N PRO A 382 6.51 -13.55 -11.78
CA PRO A 382 6.31 -12.90 -13.08
C PRO A 382 4.84 -12.69 -13.42
N VAL A 383 4.58 -11.60 -14.12
CA VAL A 383 3.26 -11.32 -14.71
C VAL A 383 3.16 -12.03 -16.06
N VAL A 384 2.12 -12.82 -16.26
CA VAL A 384 1.80 -13.44 -17.55
C VAL A 384 0.97 -12.45 -18.36
N LEU A 385 1.57 -11.86 -19.38
CA LEU A 385 0.86 -10.93 -20.28
C LEU A 385 0.05 -11.68 -21.36
N PRO A 386 -1.00 -11.06 -21.91
CA PRO A 386 -1.69 -11.58 -23.09
C PRO A 386 -0.75 -11.66 -24.32
N GLU A 387 -1.23 -12.23 -25.43
CA GLU A 387 -0.40 -12.45 -26.63
C GLU A 387 0.24 -11.18 -27.18
N GLU A 388 -0.41 -10.04 -27.06
CA GLU A 388 0.09 -8.72 -27.48
C GLU A 388 1.35 -8.28 -26.71
N GLY A 389 1.56 -8.81 -25.50
CA GLY A 389 2.75 -8.59 -24.70
C GLY A 389 3.85 -9.64 -24.84
N LYS A 390 3.67 -10.60 -25.76
CA LYS A 390 4.60 -11.70 -25.99
C LYS A 390 5.87 -11.25 -26.69
N ARG A 391 7.01 -11.74 -26.19
CA ARG A 391 8.31 -11.54 -26.84
C ARG A 391 8.47 -12.52 -28.00
N ARG A 392 9.09 -12.07 -29.08
CA ARG A 392 9.48 -12.99 -30.15
C ARG A 392 10.52 -14.00 -29.64
N ARG A 393 10.28 -15.27 -29.89
CA ARG A 393 11.22 -16.35 -29.59
C ARG A 393 12.46 -16.24 -30.49
N ILE A 394 13.63 -16.42 -29.92
CA ILE A 394 14.90 -16.54 -30.65
C ILE A 394 15.40 -17.96 -30.44
N GLU A 395 15.67 -18.68 -31.52
CA GLU A 395 16.27 -20.01 -31.45
C GLU A 395 17.73 -19.90 -30.94
N PRO A 396 18.10 -20.65 -29.87
CA PRO A 396 19.42 -20.58 -29.27
C PRO A 396 20.55 -20.80 -30.25
N THR A 397 20.34 -21.70 -31.24
CA THR A 397 21.32 -22.03 -32.31
C THR A 397 21.46 -20.93 -33.34
N ARG A 398 20.48 -20.02 -33.45
CA ARG A 398 20.47 -18.92 -34.44
C ARG A 398 20.59 -17.55 -33.80
N LYS A 399 21.05 -17.48 -32.55
CA LYS A 399 21.07 -16.26 -31.72
C LYS A 399 21.68 -15.04 -32.39
N LEU A 400 22.73 -15.21 -33.17
CA LEU A 400 23.39 -14.11 -33.89
C LEU A 400 22.63 -13.69 -35.15
N ALA A 401 22.09 -14.65 -35.90
CA ALA A 401 21.36 -14.38 -37.14
C ALA A 401 19.95 -13.82 -36.87
N GLU A 402 19.33 -14.20 -35.73
CA GLU A 402 17.98 -13.79 -35.31
C GLU A 402 17.99 -12.69 -34.25
N ALA A 403 19.12 -11.98 -34.09
CA ALA A 403 19.21 -10.90 -33.12
C ALA A 403 18.16 -9.80 -33.39
N LYS A 404 17.45 -9.39 -32.36
CA LYS A 404 16.43 -8.32 -32.47
C LYS A 404 17.09 -6.97 -32.74
N SER A 405 16.52 -6.24 -33.68
CA SER A 405 16.89 -4.85 -33.92
C SER A 405 16.50 -3.95 -32.72
N GLY A 406 17.09 -2.77 -32.63
CA GLY A 406 16.72 -1.78 -31.61
C GLY A 406 15.25 -1.37 -31.71
N LEU A 407 14.74 -1.18 -32.93
CA LEU A 407 13.34 -0.82 -33.20
C LEU A 407 12.39 -1.94 -32.75
N GLU A 408 12.71 -3.19 -33.09
CA GLU A 408 11.90 -4.36 -32.69
C GLU A 408 11.77 -4.46 -31.16
N ARG A 409 12.88 -4.23 -30.42
CA ARG A 409 12.84 -4.21 -28.94
C ARG A 409 11.95 -3.10 -28.39
N VAL A 410 11.98 -1.91 -28.99
CA VAL A 410 11.12 -0.80 -28.60
C VAL A 410 9.65 -1.14 -28.82
N VAL A 411 9.31 -1.74 -29.96
CA VAL A 411 7.93 -2.16 -30.28
C VAL A 411 7.47 -3.25 -29.31
N GLU A 412 8.27 -4.27 -29.01
CA GLU A 412 7.94 -5.31 -28.04
C GLU A 412 7.67 -4.72 -26.63
N VAL A 413 8.55 -3.83 -26.16
CA VAL A 413 8.38 -3.21 -24.84
C VAL A 413 7.16 -2.31 -24.81
N SER A 414 6.86 -1.59 -25.90
CA SER A 414 5.66 -0.76 -26.01
C SER A 414 4.38 -1.61 -25.97
N GLY A 415 4.34 -2.71 -26.71
CA GLY A 415 3.23 -3.67 -26.68
C GLY A 415 3.03 -4.29 -25.30
N ALA A 416 4.13 -4.70 -24.65
CA ALA A 416 4.08 -5.25 -23.30
C ALA A 416 3.58 -4.21 -22.26
N ARG A 417 3.97 -2.92 -22.38
CA ARG A 417 3.43 -1.84 -21.52
C ARG A 417 1.93 -1.66 -21.68
N ALA A 418 1.43 -1.68 -22.92
CA ALA A 418 -0.01 -1.60 -23.19
C ALA A 418 -0.76 -2.81 -22.59
N ALA A 419 -0.18 -4.01 -22.69
CA ALA A 419 -0.71 -5.23 -22.09
C ALA A 419 -0.74 -5.17 -20.55
N VAL A 420 0.26 -4.56 -19.89
CA VAL A 420 0.23 -4.32 -18.43
C VAL A 420 -0.89 -3.35 -18.07
N ALA A 421 -1.08 -2.27 -18.81
CA ALA A 421 -2.18 -1.34 -18.57
C ALA A 421 -3.55 -2.01 -18.72
N GLN A 422 -3.70 -2.97 -19.62
CA GLN A 422 -4.89 -3.80 -19.74
C GLN A 422 -5.04 -4.75 -18.53
N ALA A 423 -3.94 -5.38 -18.10
CA ALA A 423 -3.94 -6.27 -16.93
C ALA A 423 -4.34 -5.54 -15.65
N LEU A 424 -3.97 -4.26 -15.48
CA LEU A 424 -4.42 -3.42 -14.37
C LEU A 424 -5.94 -3.24 -14.37
N ARG A 425 -6.53 -2.92 -15.53
CA ARG A 425 -8.00 -2.82 -15.66
C ARG A 425 -8.69 -4.13 -15.31
N HIS A 426 -8.16 -5.27 -15.77
CA HIS A 426 -8.70 -6.60 -15.44
C HIS A 426 -8.51 -6.99 -13.96
N ALA A 427 -7.57 -6.37 -13.27
CA ALA A 427 -7.38 -6.53 -11.83
C ALA A 427 -8.25 -5.55 -11.00
N GLY A 428 -9.03 -4.69 -11.65
CA GLY A 428 -9.89 -3.70 -10.98
C GLY A 428 -9.13 -2.48 -10.46
N VAL A 429 -7.87 -2.25 -10.93
CA VAL A 429 -7.07 -1.10 -10.52
C VAL A 429 -7.40 0.09 -11.41
N SER A 430 -8.05 1.10 -10.83
CA SER A 430 -8.43 2.34 -11.51
C SER A 430 -7.34 3.42 -11.45
N ALA A 431 -6.37 3.28 -10.54
CA ALA A 431 -5.27 4.23 -10.39
C ALA A 431 -4.42 4.32 -11.66
N PRO A 432 -4.13 5.53 -12.17
CA PRO A 432 -3.31 5.70 -13.37
C PRO A 432 -1.86 5.30 -13.10
N ALA A 433 -1.30 4.49 -13.99
CA ALA A 433 0.13 4.17 -13.97
C ALA A 433 0.92 5.32 -14.61
N GLU A 434 1.81 5.95 -13.86
CA GLU A 434 2.70 7.01 -14.37
C GLU A 434 3.89 6.44 -15.13
N SER A 435 4.40 5.28 -14.67
CA SER A 435 5.48 4.58 -15.36
C SER A 435 5.35 3.08 -15.21
N ILE A 436 5.76 2.35 -16.27
CA ILE A 436 5.81 0.90 -16.31
C ILE A 436 7.19 0.49 -16.84
N ARG A 437 7.91 -0.31 -16.05
CA ARG A 437 9.19 -0.92 -16.45
C ARG A 437 9.02 -2.42 -16.54
N LEU A 438 9.64 -3.01 -17.55
CA LEU A 438 9.54 -4.44 -17.86
C LEU A 438 10.94 -5.03 -18.07
N GLN A 439 11.17 -6.19 -17.49
CA GLN A 439 12.43 -6.93 -17.66
C GLN A 439 12.22 -8.43 -17.43
N ARG A 440 13.24 -9.24 -17.70
CA ARG A 440 13.22 -10.69 -17.48
C ARG A 440 13.83 -11.08 -16.13
N GLU A 441 14.73 -10.24 -15.65
CA GLU A 441 15.38 -10.38 -14.35
C GLU A 441 14.43 -9.89 -13.25
N PRO A 442 14.50 -10.43 -12.03
CA PRO A 442 13.72 -9.92 -10.91
C PRO A 442 14.19 -8.51 -10.54
N PHE A 443 13.28 -7.72 -9.94
CA PHE A 443 13.64 -6.41 -9.37
C PHE A 443 14.28 -6.55 -7.98
N ASP A 444 14.05 -7.66 -7.28
CA ASP A 444 14.69 -7.99 -6.01
C ASP A 444 15.80 -9.01 -6.25
N GLY A 445 16.97 -8.82 -5.63
CA GLY A 445 18.13 -9.71 -5.79
C GLY A 445 17.88 -11.15 -5.29
N ALA A 446 16.92 -11.35 -4.39
CA ALA A 446 16.51 -12.68 -3.94
C ALA A 446 15.46 -13.33 -4.86
N GLY A 447 14.97 -12.64 -5.87
CA GLY A 447 14.01 -13.17 -6.84
C GLY A 447 14.61 -14.18 -7.82
N SER A 448 13.77 -14.70 -8.71
CA SER A 448 14.16 -15.62 -9.77
C SER A 448 13.76 -15.09 -11.15
N ARG A 449 14.49 -15.46 -12.18
CA ARG A 449 14.19 -15.09 -13.57
C ARG A 449 12.82 -15.63 -13.98
N VAL A 450 12.26 -15.07 -15.05
CA VAL A 450 10.91 -15.42 -15.50
C VAL A 450 10.78 -16.85 -16.06
N GLU A 451 11.84 -17.39 -16.66
CA GLU A 451 11.76 -18.65 -17.41
C GLU A 451 11.37 -19.87 -16.58
N PRO A 452 11.94 -20.11 -15.36
CA PRO A 452 11.57 -21.25 -14.53
C PRO A 452 10.09 -21.28 -14.13
N PHE A 453 9.44 -20.14 -14.04
CA PHE A 453 8.02 -20.08 -13.67
C PHE A 453 7.06 -20.55 -14.78
N ALA A 454 7.54 -20.75 -15.99
CA ALA A 454 6.76 -21.33 -17.07
C ALA A 454 6.68 -22.85 -16.98
N GLU A 455 7.63 -23.49 -16.30
CA GLU A 455 7.72 -24.95 -16.20
C GLU A 455 6.49 -25.54 -15.48
N GLY A 456 5.92 -26.60 -16.06
CA GLY A 456 4.70 -27.21 -15.52
C GLY A 456 3.43 -26.38 -15.64
N THR A 457 3.48 -25.22 -16.34
CA THR A 457 2.32 -24.38 -16.59
C THR A 457 1.93 -24.39 -18.07
N ARG A 458 0.71 -23.93 -18.38
CA ARG A 458 0.26 -23.72 -19.76
C ARG A 458 0.82 -22.47 -20.45
N PHE A 459 1.62 -21.67 -19.72
CA PHE A 459 2.07 -20.38 -20.20
C PHE A 459 3.43 -20.50 -20.89
N GLU A 460 3.55 -19.85 -22.04
CA GLU A 460 4.83 -19.73 -22.73
C GLU A 460 5.74 -18.74 -21.99
N LYS A 461 7.02 -19.08 -21.82
CA LYS A 461 8.00 -18.25 -21.15
C LYS A 461 8.19 -16.86 -21.79
N GLU A 462 7.85 -16.72 -23.06
CA GLU A 462 7.90 -15.47 -23.81
C GLU A 462 6.81 -14.47 -23.38
N ARG A 463 5.74 -14.93 -22.71
CA ARG A 463 4.67 -14.08 -22.15
C ARG A 463 4.95 -13.62 -20.72
N LEU A 464 5.99 -14.14 -20.07
CA LEU A 464 6.32 -13.84 -18.68
C LEU A 464 7.27 -12.65 -18.61
N TRP A 465 6.93 -11.67 -17.73
CA TRP A 465 7.70 -10.49 -17.47
C TRP A 465 7.74 -10.15 -15.99
N HIS A 466 8.89 -9.69 -15.51
CA HIS A 466 8.91 -8.90 -14.29
C HIS A 466 8.53 -7.46 -14.61
N VAL A 467 7.65 -6.90 -13.76
CA VAL A 467 7.04 -5.59 -13.98
C VAL A 467 7.22 -4.72 -12.74
N GLU A 468 7.61 -3.47 -12.93
CA GLU A 468 7.55 -2.41 -11.93
C GLU A 468 6.56 -1.36 -12.42
N ILE A 469 5.65 -0.95 -11.51
CA ILE A 469 4.62 0.04 -11.82
C ILE A 469 4.69 1.14 -10.78
N ALA A 470 4.75 2.39 -11.26
CA ALA A 470 4.57 3.56 -10.41
C ALA A 470 3.21 4.19 -10.69
N PHE A 471 2.44 4.43 -9.63
CA PHE A 471 1.11 5.02 -9.66
C PHE A 471 1.13 6.48 -9.19
N GLY A 472 0.24 7.31 -9.75
CA GLY A 472 0.05 8.69 -9.32
C GLY A 472 -0.53 8.85 -7.91
N VAL A 473 -1.31 7.85 -7.48
CA VAL A 473 -1.93 7.77 -6.15
C VAL A 473 -1.56 6.44 -5.48
N PRO A 474 -1.60 6.35 -4.14
CA PRO A 474 -1.38 5.08 -3.46
C PRO A 474 -2.41 4.02 -3.88
N VAL A 475 -1.96 2.78 -4.08
CA VAL A 475 -2.79 1.60 -4.39
C VAL A 475 -2.64 0.59 -3.26
N GLU A 476 -3.76 0.03 -2.83
CA GLU A 476 -3.75 -1.03 -1.80
C GLU A 476 -3.52 -2.40 -2.44
N GLY A 477 -2.77 -3.26 -1.73
CA GLY A 477 -2.50 -4.64 -2.12
C GLY A 477 -3.42 -5.68 -1.45
N PRO A 478 -3.20 -6.98 -1.71
CA PRO A 478 -2.19 -7.54 -2.57
C PRO A 478 -2.55 -7.33 -4.05
N LEU A 479 -1.62 -6.84 -4.82
CA LEU A 479 -1.82 -6.61 -6.25
C LEU A 479 -1.39 -7.85 -7.04
N LEU A 480 -2.32 -8.41 -7.83
CA LEU A 480 -2.08 -9.55 -8.72
C LEU A 480 -2.44 -9.20 -10.16
N LEU A 481 -1.50 -9.38 -11.07
CA LEU A 481 -1.65 -8.97 -12.46
C LEU A 481 -1.50 -10.13 -13.44
N GLY A 482 -2.14 -9.98 -14.58
CA GLY A 482 -2.01 -10.86 -15.72
C GLY A 482 -2.86 -12.14 -15.67
N ASP A 483 -2.70 -12.97 -16.69
CA ASP A 483 -3.49 -14.21 -16.88
C ASP A 483 -3.17 -15.29 -15.85
N GLY A 484 -1.99 -15.21 -15.23
CA GLY A 484 -1.52 -16.14 -14.20
C GLY A 484 -2.02 -15.86 -12.79
N ARG A 485 -2.79 -14.78 -12.54
CA ARG A 485 -3.18 -14.30 -11.19
C ARG A 485 -3.99 -15.30 -10.34
N PHE A 486 -4.64 -16.30 -10.97
CA PHE A 486 -5.33 -17.39 -10.29
C PHE A 486 -4.49 -18.69 -10.21
N LEU A 487 -3.24 -18.62 -10.63
CA LEU A 487 -2.30 -19.74 -10.66
C LEU A 487 -0.97 -19.40 -9.95
N GLY A 488 -0.98 -18.47 -9.00
CA GLY A 488 0.21 -18.12 -8.20
C GLY A 488 1.22 -17.20 -8.88
N LEU A 489 0.90 -16.66 -10.08
CA LEU A 489 1.76 -15.76 -10.82
C LEU A 489 1.22 -14.32 -10.79
N GLY A 490 2.08 -13.34 -11.04
CA GLY A 490 1.72 -11.93 -11.09
C GLY A 490 1.56 -11.25 -9.74
N LEU A 491 2.07 -11.84 -8.66
CA LEU A 491 2.09 -11.21 -7.34
C LEU A 491 3.07 -10.03 -7.34
N MET A 492 2.57 -8.87 -6.91
CA MET A 492 3.33 -7.65 -6.75
C MET A 492 3.51 -7.33 -5.26
N ALA A 493 4.67 -6.82 -4.89
CA ALA A 493 4.93 -6.26 -3.58
C ALA A 493 5.19 -4.75 -3.69
N PRO A 494 4.77 -3.95 -2.69
CA PRO A 494 5.22 -2.58 -2.57
C PRO A 494 6.74 -2.51 -2.65
N ALA A 495 7.26 -1.68 -3.53
CA ALA A 495 8.67 -1.37 -3.50
C ALA A 495 8.92 -0.59 -2.21
N LYS A 496 9.80 -1.09 -1.36
CA LYS A 496 10.34 -0.26 -0.29
C LYS A 496 11.04 0.91 -0.98
N ASP A 497 10.81 2.12 -0.48
CA ASP A 497 11.46 3.34 -0.97
C ASP A 497 12.97 3.35 -0.64
N VAL A 498 13.63 2.23 -0.89
CA VAL A 498 15.06 2.09 -0.75
C VAL A 498 15.64 2.05 -2.15
N VAL A 499 16.31 3.13 -2.52
CA VAL A 499 17.12 3.15 -3.74
C VAL A 499 18.33 2.23 -3.49
N PRO A 500 18.45 1.09 -4.18
CA PRO A 500 19.61 0.22 -3.99
C PRO A 500 20.92 1.00 -4.09
N GLY A 501 21.77 0.90 -3.07
CA GLY A 501 23.02 1.65 -3.03
C GLY A 501 22.91 3.10 -2.58
N ALA A 502 21.75 3.54 -2.08
CA ALA A 502 21.59 4.78 -1.35
C ALA A 502 21.28 4.47 0.11
N HIS A 503 22.17 4.87 1.02
CA HIS A 503 21.98 4.69 2.46
C HIS A 503 21.97 6.06 3.13
N ALA A 504 21.05 6.26 4.07
CA ALA A 504 20.99 7.44 4.90
C ALA A 504 20.99 7.07 6.39
N PHE A 505 21.65 7.89 7.20
CA PHE A 505 21.65 7.78 8.65
C PHE A 505 21.32 9.15 9.24
N ALA A 506 20.25 9.23 10.00
CA ALA A 506 19.93 10.42 10.78
C ALA A 506 20.89 10.52 11.98
N ILE A 507 21.41 11.70 12.24
CA ILE A 507 22.18 11.99 13.43
C ILE A 507 21.19 12.37 14.53
N THR A 508 21.05 11.48 15.50
CA THR A 508 20.09 11.64 16.60
C THR A 508 20.69 12.44 17.77
N ASP A 509 22.01 12.36 17.97
CA ASP A 509 22.72 13.05 19.05
C ASP A 509 24.21 13.21 18.74
N GLY A 510 24.91 14.00 19.55
CA GLY A 510 26.38 14.10 19.57
C GLY A 510 27.00 15.02 18.53
N LEU A 511 26.21 15.76 17.72
CA LEU A 511 26.74 16.70 16.72
C LEU A 511 27.16 18.04 17.43
N ALA A 512 28.46 18.31 17.41
CA ALA A 512 29.03 19.52 18.01
C ALA A 512 29.02 20.70 17.01
N GLY A 513 28.33 21.77 17.35
CA GLY A 513 28.35 23.04 16.60
C GLY A 513 27.86 22.93 15.16
N GLN A 514 28.54 23.63 14.25
CA GLN A 514 28.33 23.58 12.80
C GLN A 514 29.61 23.06 12.13
N PRO A 515 29.80 21.73 12.06
CA PRO A 515 31.04 21.17 11.53
C PRO A 515 31.14 21.40 10.03
N GLU A 516 32.36 21.42 9.51
CA GLU A 516 32.60 21.44 8.07
C GLU A 516 32.10 20.16 7.40
N PRO A 517 31.16 20.22 6.44
CA PRO A 517 30.56 19.03 5.85
C PRO A 517 31.55 18.02 5.28
N LEU A 518 32.65 18.50 4.72
CA LEU A 518 33.71 17.66 4.15
C LEU A 518 34.46 16.85 5.23
N GLU A 519 34.60 17.36 6.44
CA GLU A 519 35.26 16.65 7.54
C GLU A 519 34.39 15.50 8.03
N VAL A 520 33.08 15.75 8.18
CA VAL A 520 32.12 14.71 8.55
C VAL A 520 32.04 13.61 7.48
N ALA A 521 31.99 13.99 6.20
CA ALA A 521 31.99 13.03 5.09
C ALA A 521 33.27 12.20 5.03
N ARG A 522 34.45 12.78 5.34
CA ARG A 522 35.71 12.04 5.46
C ARG A 522 35.71 11.06 6.63
N ALA A 523 35.13 11.45 7.77
CA ALA A 523 34.98 10.56 8.93
C ALA A 523 34.07 9.38 8.57
N LEU A 524 32.93 9.66 7.94
CA LEU A 524 31.99 8.63 7.45
C LEU A 524 32.71 7.65 6.50
N ARG A 525 33.43 8.17 5.52
CA ARG A 525 34.20 7.32 4.59
C ARG A 525 35.16 6.38 5.31
N ARG A 526 35.95 6.91 6.27
CA ARG A 526 36.91 6.07 7.04
C ARG A 526 36.18 4.99 7.84
N ALA A 527 35.08 5.33 8.49
CA ALA A 527 34.31 4.38 9.27
C ALA A 527 33.70 3.27 8.40
N VAL A 528 33.11 3.62 7.27
CA VAL A 528 32.54 2.65 6.32
C VAL A 528 33.62 1.73 5.75
N MET A 529 34.76 2.29 5.30
CA MET A 529 35.87 1.48 4.81
C MET A 529 36.40 0.50 5.87
N ALA A 530 36.53 0.94 7.13
CA ALA A 530 36.96 0.08 8.23
C ALA A 530 35.94 -1.06 8.49
N ARG A 531 34.66 -0.78 8.43
CA ARG A 531 33.60 -1.78 8.59
C ARG A 531 33.57 -2.78 7.45
N VAL A 532 33.67 -2.32 6.19
CA VAL A 532 33.77 -3.20 5.02
C VAL A 532 35.01 -4.09 5.12
N GLN A 533 36.16 -3.53 5.54
CA GLN A 533 37.39 -4.32 5.76
C GLN A 533 37.20 -5.40 6.85
N ALA A 534 36.49 -5.06 7.93
CA ALA A 534 36.18 -6.02 8.98
C ALA A 534 35.24 -7.15 8.49
N THR A 535 34.29 -6.84 7.64
CA THR A 535 33.39 -7.82 7.01
C THR A 535 34.10 -8.76 6.05
N LEU A 536 35.01 -8.24 5.23
CA LEU A 536 35.80 -9.03 4.28
C LEU A 536 36.95 -9.80 4.94
N GLY A 537 37.42 -9.36 6.11
CA GLY A 537 38.60 -9.91 6.79
C GLY A 537 39.87 -9.15 6.46
N THR A 538 40.91 -9.34 7.30
CA THR A 538 42.15 -8.54 7.27
C THR A 538 43.08 -8.85 6.10
N ARG A 539 42.87 -9.95 5.39
CA ARG A 539 43.74 -10.39 4.27
C ARG A 539 43.28 -9.90 2.90
N GLU A 540 42.02 -9.48 2.78
CA GLU A 540 41.48 -8.98 1.53
C GLU A 540 41.68 -7.47 1.40
N ARG A 541 42.07 -7.01 0.22
CA ARG A 541 42.14 -5.58 -0.10
C ARG A 541 40.74 -5.07 -0.48
N LEU A 542 40.44 -3.85 -0.06
CA LEU A 542 39.19 -3.19 -0.45
C LEU A 542 39.15 -2.97 -1.97
N ALA A 543 38.11 -3.45 -2.60
CA ALA A 543 37.86 -3.19 -4.01
C ALA A 543 37.80 -1.68 -4.31
N PRO A 544 38.16 -1.28 -5.54
CA PRO A 544 38.09 0.10 -5.99
C PRO A 544 36.73 0.78 -5.76
N PHE A 545 35.67 0.01 -5.83
CA PHE A 545 34.28 0.43 -5.53
C PHE A 545 34.15 1.11 -4.15
N PHE A 546 34.82 0.59 -3.13
CA PHE A 546 34.78 1.15 -1.76
C PHE A 546 35.82 2.23 -1.56
N SER A 547 37.06 1.99 -2.02
CA SER A 547 38.21 2.80 -1.68
C SER A 547 38.49 3.96 -2.64
N GLY A 548 38.11 3.83 -3.91
CA GLY A 548 38.54 4.75 -4.97
C GLY A 548 40.02 4.64 -5.33
N HIS A 549 40.72 3.58 -4.90
CA HIS A 549 42.12 3.31 -5.19
C HIS A 549 42.24 2.00 -5.97
N ALA A 550 43.23 1.96 -6.90
CA ALA A 550 43.58 0.77 -7.62
C ALA A 550 44.35 -0.23 -6.70
N GLU A 551 44.60 -1.43 -7.19
CA GLU A 551 45.31 -2.47 -6.44
C GLU A 551 46.75 -2.06 -6.03
N ASP A 552 47.39 -1.16 -6.78
CA ASP A 552 48.69 -0.59 -6.46
C ASP A 552 48.63 0.56 -5.44
N GLY A 553 47.45 0.91 -4.96
CA GLY A 553 47.20 2.00 -4.01
C GLY A 553 47.15 3.39 -4.65
N ALA A 554 47.32 3.52 -5.97
CA ALA A 554 47.24 4.79 -6.66
C ALA A 554 45.76 5.24 -6.75
N PRO A 555 45.46 6.55 -6.65
CA PRO A 555 44.12 7.06 -6.91
C PRO A 555 43.69 6.76 -8.34
N ILE A 556 42.48 6.21 -8.52
CA ILE A 556 41.98 5.93 -9.85
C ILE A 556 41.73 7.26 -10.59
N ARG A 557 42.58 7.59 -11.54
CA ARG A 557 42.54 8.84 -12.34
C ARG A 557 41.67 8.74 -13.59
N ARG A 558 41.23 7.52 -14.00
CA ARG A 558 40.47 7.32 -15.24
C ARG A 558 38.97 7.51 -14.98
N SER A 559 38.30 8.23 -15.87
CA SER A 559 36.90 8.61 -15.83
C SER A 559 35.88 7.45 -15.84
N ARG A 560 36.32 6.20 -15.81
CA ARG A 560 35.48 4.99 -15.87
C ARG A 560 35.41 4.21 -14.57
N SER A 561 36.07 4.62 -13.52
CA SER A 561 36.05 3.90 -12.24
C SER A 561 35.40 4.79 -11.17
N SER A 562 34.12 4.62 -11.05
CA SER A 562 33.33 5.32 -10.03
C SER A 562 33.34 4.50 -8.74
N HIS A 563 33.35 5.19 -7.59
CA HIS A 563 33.35 4.58 -6.27
C HIS A 563 32.28 5.24 -5.39
N LEU A 564 32.06 4.72 -4.20
CA LEU A 564 31.10 5.26 -3.24
C LEU A 564 31.32 6.77 -3.02
N SER A 565 30.22 7.50 -2.97
CA SER A 565 30.18 8.91 -2.57
C SER A 565 29.65 9.03 -1.13
N PHE A 566 30.32 9.85 -0.34
CA PHE A 566 29.98 10.09 1.06
C PHE A 566 29.62 11.56 1.24
N ALA A 567 28.49 11.86 1.84
CA ALA A 567 28.05 13.22 2.05
C ALA A 567 27.43 13.43 3.44
N PHE A 568 27.47 14.66 3.90
CA PHE A 568 26.74 15.13 5.08
C PHE A 568 25.80 16.24 4.67
N ASP A 569 24.53 16.07 4.96
CA ASP A 569 23.49 17.08 4.82
C ASP A 569 23.31 17.77 6.18
N PRO A 570 23.81 19.01 6.36
CA PRO A 570 23.76 19.67 7.64
C PRO A 570 22.36 20.14 8.04
N ASP A 571 21.48 20.40 7.07
CA ASP A 571 20.13 20.91 7.33
C ASP A 571 19.20 19.82 7.83
N LEU A 572 19.29 18.62 7.25
CA LEU A 572 18.54 17.44 7.68
C LEU A 572 19.31 16.61 8.73
N ARG A 573 20.50 17.04 9.14
CA ARG A 573 21.38 16.32 10.08
C ARG A 573 21.51 14.84 9.75
N ARG A 574 21.86 14.54 8.48
CA ARG A 574 21.97 13.15 8.04
C ARG A 574 23.24 12.90 7.23
N LEU A 575 23.71 11.68 7.36
CA LEU A 575 24.81 11.14 6.58
C LEU A 575 24.27 10.36 5.38
N LEU A 576 24.95 10.49 4.23
CA LEU A 576 24.56 9.83 2.98
C LEU A 576 25.72 9.01 2.44
N ILE A 577 25.44 7.77 2.02
CA ILE A 577 26.36 6.90 1.30
C ILE A 577 25.68 6.51 -0.01
N LEU A 578 26.27 6.88 -1.13
CA LEU A 578 25.67 6.71 -2.45
C LEU A 578 26.60 5.91 -3.35
N ALA A 579 26.05 4.84 -3.92
CA ALA A 579 26.75 4.03 -4.89
C ALA A 579 26.92 4.76 -6.25
N PRO A 580 27.92 4.39 -7.05
CA PRO A 580 28.18 5.02 -8.35
C PRO A 580 26.97 5.07 -9.27
N HIS A 581 26.26 3.97 -9.42
CA HIS A 581 25.10 3.86 -10.31
C HIS A 581 23.96 4.81 -9.94
N VAL A 582 23.80 5.12 -8.63
CA VAL A 582 22.82 6.09 -8.13
C VAL A 582 23.20 7.50 -8.57
N VAL A 583 24.45 7.89 -8.38
CA VAL A 583 24.97 9.23 -8.76
C VAL A 583 25.03 9.39 -10.28
N GLU A 584 25.38 8.31 -11.00
CA GLU A 584 25.51 8.28 -12.46
C GLU A 584 24.20 7.97 -13.19
N ARG A 585 23.11 7.68 -12.46
CA ARG A 585 21.74 7.47 -13.00
C ARG A 585 21.67 6.34 -14.01
N ARG A 586 22.34 5.25 -13.72
CA ARG A 586 22.39 4.03 -14.54
C ARG A 586 21.97 2.80 -13.74
N ALA A 587 21.72 1.70 -14.39
CA ALA A 587 21.56 0.43 -13.72
C ALA A 587 22.89 -0.03 -13.09
N PRO A 588 22.87 -0.69 -11.92
CA PRO A 588 24.05 -1.30 -11.33
C PRO A 588 24.55 -2.47 -12.20
N THR A 589 25.85 -2.68 -12.22
CA THR A 589 26.45 -3.87 -12.81
C THR A 589 26.33 -5.06 -11.85
N SER A 590 26.52 -6.30 -12.35
CA SER A 590 26.51 -7.49 -11.48
C SER A 590 27.57 -7.40 -10.38
N GLN A 591 28.77 -6.90 -10.70
CA GLN A 591 29.85 -6.70 -9.74
C GLN A 591 29.50 -5.64 -8.68
N GLU A 592 28.83 -4.54 -9.08
CA GLU A 592 28.34 -3.54 -8.12
C GLU A 592 27.28 -4.13 -7.19
N LEU A 593 26.40 -5.01 -7.67
CA LEU A 593 25.42 -5.69 -6.81
C LEU A 593 26.09 -6.57 -5.76
N ASP A 594 27.17 -7.26 -6.09
CA ASP A 594 27.94 -8.05 -5.11
C ASP A 594 28.62 -7.15 -4.08
N HIS A 595 29.18 -6.02 -4.50
CA HIS A 595 29.75 -5.03 -3.58
C HIS A 595 28.70 -4.38 -2.69
N LEU A 596 27.47 -4.16 -3.20
CA LEU A 596 26.37 -3.62 -2.40
C LEU A 596 25.97 -4.58 -1.29
N ARG A 597 25.88 -5.89 -1.55
CA ARG A 597 25.62 -6.88 -0.48
C ARG A 597 26.68 -6.83 0.63
N THR A 598 27.93 -6.66 0.25
CA THR A 598 29.03 -6.49 1.22
C THR A 598 28.87 -5.18 2.00
N LEU A 599 28.47 -4.10 1.33
CA LEU A 599 28.20 -2.81 1.97
C LEU A 599 27.04 -2.91 2.95
N ASP A 600 25.93 -3.53 2.55
CA ASP A 600 24.73 -3.71 3.40
C ASP A 600 25.09 -4.46 4.68
N ALA A 601 25.85 -5.58 4.56
CA ALA A 601 26.32 -6.33 5.72
C ALA A 601 27.26 -5.51 6.60
N ALA A 602 28.14 -4.68 6.02
CA ALA A 602 29.06 -3.83 6.77
C ALA A 602 28.33 -2.68 7.49
N LEU A 603 27.20 -2.20 6.97
CA LEU A 603 26.40 -1.15 7.58
C LEU A 603 25.42 -1.66 8.64
N GLU A 604 25.25 -2.95 8.77
CA GLU A 604 24.43 -3.54 9.82
C GLU A 604 24.96 -3.16 11.20
N GLY A 605 24.07 -2.63 12.07
CA GLY A 605 24.44 -2.14 13.40
C GLY A 605 25.36 -0.90 13.39
N PHE A 606 25.43 -0.13 12.30
CA PHE A 606 26.16 1.12 12.27
C PHE A 606 25.37 2.22 13.00
N CYS A 607 25.61 2.39 14.30
CA CYS A 607 24.87 3.31 15.18
C CYS A 607 25.76 4.42 15.79
N GLU A 608 27.07 4.44 15.55
CA GLU A 608 28.01 5.44 16.07
C GLU A 608 29.04 5.85 15.03
N LEU A 609 29.31 7.15 14.91
CA LEU A 609 30.40 7.71 14.09
C LEU A 609 31.27 8.65 14.91
N ARG A 610 32.57 8.37 15.01
CA ARG A 610 33.56 9.30 15.58
C ARG A 610 34.04 10.27 14.51
N ALA A 611 33.53 11.51 14.58
CA ALA A 611 33.74 12.54 13.57
C ALA A 611 34.74 13.63 14.00
N GLY A 612 35.68 13.31 14.90
CA GLY A 612 36.69 14.25 15.37
C GLY A 612 36.08 15.49 16.07
N HIS A 613 36.38 16.67 15.54
CA HIS A 613 35.83 17.92 16.12
C HIS A 613 34.29 18.04 15.99
N ALA A 614 33.68 17.31 15.04
CA ALA A 614 32.24 17.25 14.91
C ALA A 614 31.54 16.39 15.98
N GLY A 615 32.31 15.68 16.81
CA GLY A 615 31.82 14.92 17.96
C GLY A 615 31.73 13.42 17.73
N ILE A 616 31.10 12.72 18.68
CA ILE A 616 30.72 11.31 18.58
C ILE A 616 29.22 11.27 18.27
N LEU A 617 28.90 10.94 17.02
CA LEU A 617 27.56 11.02 16.49
C LEU A 617 26.80 9.71 16.74
N SER A 618 25.65 9.79 17.38
CA SER A 618 24.68 8.70 17.47
C SER A 618 23.85 8.65 16.19
N LEU A 619 23.76 7.47 15.59
CA LEU A 619 23.17 7.29 14.27
C LEU A 619 21.95 6.36 14.33
N SER A 620 20.92 6.68 13.55
CA SER A 620 19.78 5.81 13.28
C SER A 620 19.61 5.67 11.76
N PRO A 621 19.39 4.45 11.23
CA PRO A 621 19.05 4.28 9.83
C PRO A 621 17.84 5.15 9.45
N ALA A 622 17.96 5.89 8.37
CA ALA A 622 16.89 6.72 7.82
C ALA A 622 16.46 6.20 6.46
N ALA A 623 15.16 6.24 6.18
CA ALA A 623 14.66 5.94 4.86
C ALA A 623 15.13 7.02 3.86
N ILE A 624 15.51 6.59 2.67
CA ILE A 624 15.83 7.47 1.56
C ILE A 624 15.09 6.94 0.33
N GLY A 625 14.03 7.63 -0.08
CA GLY A 625 13.12 7.22 -1.15
C GLY A 625 13.08 8.22 -2.29
N GLU A 626 12.80 7.75 -3.51
CA GLU A 626 12.80 8.58 -4.72
C GLU A 626 11.72 9.68 -4.71
N ARG A 627 10.66 9.55 -3.93
CA ARG A 627 9.49 10.45 -4.00
C ARG A 627 9.32 11.38 -2.81
N ASP A 628 9.62 10.90 -1.61
CA ASP A 628 9.36 11.64 -0.38
C ASP A 628 10.62 12.35 0.15
N ASP A 629 11.78 12.00 -0.39
CA ASP A 629 13.03 12.64 -0.06
C ASP A 629 13.37 13.75 -1.05
N SER A 630 13.40 14.99 -0.56
CA SER A 630 13.72 16.15 -1.37
C SER A 630 15.06 16.02 -2.11
N PHE A 631 15.99 15.24 -1.57
CA PHE A 631 17.31 15.00 -2.15
C PHE A 631 17.28 14.09 -3.40
N LEU A 632 16.38 13.09 -3.42
CA LEU A 632 16.13 12.21 -4.56
C LEU A 632 14.98 12.69 -5.44
N GLY A 633 14.20 13.64 -4.97
CA GLY A 633 13.02 14.19 -5.64
C GLY A 633 13.33 14.82 -7.00
N ARG A 634 12.31 15.25 -7.70
CA ARG A 634 12.41 15.91 -9.01
C ARG A 634 12.21 17.41 -8.88
N SER A 635 13.13 18.20 -9.45
CA SER A 635 13.02 19.66 -9.45
C SER A 635 13.61 20.26 -10.74
N ARG A 636 13.15 21.45 -11.12
CA ARG A 636 13.78 22.27 -12.16
C ARG A 636 14.90 23.14 -11.62
N ALA A 637 14.87 23.45 -10.33
CA ALA A 637 15.86 24.30 -9.68
C ALA A 637 16.63 23.52 -8.63
N TRP A 638 17.95 23.61 -8.64
CA TRP A 638 18.85 22.93 -7.73
C TRP A 638 19.91 23.89 -7.21
N LYS A 639 20.11 23.91 -5.88
CA LYS A 639 21.07 24.80 -5.22
C LYS A 639 22.08 23.98 -4.43
N THR A 640 23.35 24.38 -4.47
CA THR A 640 24.42 23.75 -3.70
C THR A 640 24.20 23.90 -2.19
N ILE A 641 24.29 22.77 -1.47
CA ILE A 641 24.46 22.71 0.00
C ILE A 641 25.94 22.89 0.33
N THR A 642 26.80 22.18 -0.43
CA THR A 642 28.26 22.27 -0.30
C THR A 642 28.85 22.87 -1.57
N PRO A 643 29.92 23.70 -1.49
CA PRO A 643 30.45 24.36 -2.67
C PRO A 643 30.88 23.40 -3.78
N TYR A 644 30.57 23.78 -5.01
CA TYR A 644 31.09 23.11 -6.20
C TYR A 644 32.58 23.41 -6.38
N VAL A 645 33.37 22.39 -6.70
CA VAL A 645 34.82 22.52 -7.05
C VAL A 645 34.98 22.07 -8.47
N VAL A 646 35.62 22.91 -9.32
CA VAL A 646 35.85 22.63 -10.74
C VAL A 646 36.62 21.33 -10.94
N THR A 647 36.27 20.60 -11.98
CA THR A 647 36.97 19.35 -12.39
C THR A 647 38.20 19.61 -13.22
N ARG A 648 38.21 20.71 -13.96
CA ARG A 648 39.31 21.13 -14.89
C ARG A 648 39.59 22.62 -14.74
N HIS A 649 40.84 22.99 -14.83
CA HIS A 649 41.22 24.40 -14.93
C HIS A 649 40.89 24.94 -16.33
N ALA A 650 39.97 25.92 -16.40
CA ALA A 650 39.72 26.64 -17.62
C ALA A 650 40.86 27.66 -17.87
N LYS A 651 41.36 27.71 -19.09
CA LYS A 651 42.30 28.72 -19.54
C LYS A 651 41.51 29.85 -20.22
N GLY A 652 41.43 31.02 -19.58
CA GLY A 652 40.76 32.22 -20.10
C GLY A 652 39.31 32.47 -19.51
N GLY A 653 38.86 33.71 -19.57
CA GLY A 653 37.58 34.17 -19.04
C GLY A 653 37.61 34.54 -17.56
N THR A 654 36.47 34.99 -17.05
CA THR A 654 36.26 35.27 -15.62
C THR A 654 36.12 33.97 -14.82
N ALA A 655 36.45 34.02 -13.54
CA ALA A 655 36.29 32.87 -12.63
C ALA A 655 34.87 32.32 -12.64
N THR A 656 33.85 33.17 -12.74
CA THR A 656 32.47 32.82 -12.82
C THR A 656 32.11 32.06 -14.11
N GLU A 657 32.60 32.54 -15.25
CA GLU A 657 32.43 31.90 -16.57
C GLU A 657 33.08 30.53 -16.62
N ALA A 658 34.32 30.44 -16.10
CA ALA A 658 35.07 29.19 -16.03
C ALA A 658 34.33 28.12 -15.19
N LEU A 659 33.79 28.52 -14.03
CA LEU A 659 33.02 27.64 -13.17
C LEU A 659 31.71 27.19 -13.87
N ALA A 660 30.99 28.10 -14.50
CA ALA A 660 29.75 27.79 -15.23
C ALA A 660 30.01 26.85 -16.45
N ALA A 661 31.10 27.05 -17.17
CA ALA A 661 31.49 26.19 -18.30
C ALA A 661 31.81 24.77 -17.84
N ASP A 662 32.53 24.61 -16.71
CA ASP A 662 32.87 23.30 -16.15
C ASP A 662 31.61 22.56 -15.68
N ILE A 663 30.65 23.24 -15.02
CA ILE A 663 29.37 22.67 -14.59
C ILE A 663 28.54 22.19 -15.79
N ARG A 664 28.43 22.99 -16.85
CA ARG A 664 27.70 22.57 -18.06
C ARG A 664 28.36 21.34 -18.71
N ALA A 665 29.69 21.22 -18.67
CA ALA A 665 30.38 20.04 -19.12
C ALA A 665 30.10 18.81 -18.27
N GLU A 666 30.03 18.95 -16.93
CA GLU A 666 29.64 17.88 -16.01
C GLU A 666 28.18 17.47 -16.23
N CYS A 667 27.23 18.40 -16.38
CA CYS A 667 25.84 18.11 -16.69
C CYS A 667 25.72 17.27 -17.98
N ARG A 668 26.41 17.67 -19.07
CA ARG A 668 26.43 16.89 -20.32
C ARG A 668 27.01 15.50 -20.13
N ARG A 669 28.08 15.37 -19.35
CA ARG A 669 28.71 14.07 -19.05
C ARG A 669 27.72 13.11 -18.34
N LEU A 670 26.86 13.62 -17.49
CA LEU A 670 25.86 12.86 -16.75
C LEU A 670 24.52 12.72 -17.51
N GLY A 671 24.44 13.16 -18.76
CA GLY A 671 23.21 13.12 -19.54
C GLY A 671 22.09 14.01 -19.01
N LEU A 672 22.44 15.06 -18.24
CA LEU A 672 21.50 16.04 -17.74
C LEU A 672 21.14 17.04 -18.84
N PRO A 673 19.92 17.62 -18.78
CA PRO A 673 19.52 18.72 -19.66
C PRO A 673 20.47 19.92 -19.53
N GLU A 674 20.41 20.82 -20.49
CA GLU A 674 21.14 22.08 -20.38
C GLU A 674 20.60 22.91 -19.22
N ALA A 675 21.52 23.46 -18.39
CA ALA A 675 21.20 24.26 -17.22
C ALA A 675 21.64 25.71 -17.40
N LYS A 676 20.79 26.64 -17.01
CA LYS A 676 21.22 27.99 -16.67
C LYS A 676 21.95 27.92 -15.33
N VAL A 677 23.20 28.41 -15.31
CA VAL A 677 24.08 28.36 -14.12
C VAL A 677 24.20 29.75 -13.55
N GLU A 678 23.79 29.90 -12.30
CA GLU A 678 23.98 31.09 -11.50
C GLU A 678 24.95 30.76 -10.37
N SER A 679 26.01 31.53 -10.20
CA SER A 679 27.04 31.26 -9.19
C SER A 679 27.30 32.44 -8.28
N SER A 680 27.62 32.16 -7.02
CA SER A 680 27.98 33.15 -6.02
C SER A 680 29.16 32.67 -5.20
N LYS A 681 29.83 33.60 -4.52
CA LYS A 681 31.01 33.33 -3.65
C LYS A 681 32.08 32.53 -4.39
N VAL A 682 32.29 32.84 -5.67
CA VAL A 682 33.31 32.18 -6.50
C VAL A 682 34.71 32.65 -6.04
N ARG A 683 35.57 31.66 -5.69
CA ARG A 683 36.94 31.94 -5.19
C ARG A 683 37.90 30.84 -5.60
N GLY A 684 39.12 31.18 -5.77
CA GLY A 684 40.23 30.22 -5.87
C GLY A 684 40.73 29.81 -4.49
N ALA A 685 40.95 28.52 -4.28
CA ALA A 685 41.55 27.96 -3.10
C ALA A 685 42.84 27.23 -3.45
N PRO A 686 44.02 27.56 -2.78
CA PRO A 686 45.28 26.89 -3.04
C PRO A 686 45.17 25.37 -2.88
N GLY A 687 45.67 24.60 -3.87
CA GLY A 687 45.61 23.14 -3.88
C GLY A 687 44.24 22.52 -4.17
N ILE A 688 43.15 23.29 -4.08
CA ILE A 688 41.78 22.83 -4.30
C ILE A 688 41.31 23.23 -5.70
N GLY A 689 41.60 24.44 -6.13
CA GLY A 689 41.14 25.02 -7.39
C GLY A 689 40.04 26.05 -7.22
N LEU A 690 39.32 26.33 -8.30
CA LEU A 690 38.17 27.26 -8.29
C LEU A 690 36.95 26.59 -7.67
N MET A 691 36.27 27.30 -6.76
CA MET A 691 35.09 26.82 -6.09
C MET A 691 34.03 27.92 -5.92
N GLY A 692 32.77 27.54 -5.78
CA GLY A 692 31.68 28.49 -5.58
C GLY A 692 30.35 27.82 -5.27
N ASN A 693 29.40 28.62 -4.75
CA ASN A 693 28.02 28.19 -4.58
C ASN A 693 27.27 28.37 -5.90
N VAL A 694 26.39 27.46 -6.24
CA VAL A 694 25.76 27.36 -7.54
C VAL A 694 24.27 27.10 -7.42
N THR A 695 23.49 27.76 -8.27
CA THR A 695 22.09 27.42 -8.55
C THR A 695 21.99 26.99 -10.02
N LEU A 696 21.37 25.84 -10.25
CA LEU A 696 21.10 25.28 -11.57
C LEU A 696 19.60 25.42 -11.85
N LEU A 697 19.27 25.96 -13.00
CA LEU A 697 17.88 26.04 -13.49
C LEU A 697 17.79 25.24 -14.79
N PHE A 698 17.06 24.14 -14.78
CA PHE A 698 16.81 23.28 -15.92
C PHE A 698 15.47 23.66 -16.59
N ASN A 699 15.39 23.50 -17.91
CA ASN A 699 14.14 23.69 -18.66
C ASN A 699 13.09 22.58 -18.41
N GLN A 700 13.51 21.46 -17.86
CA GLN A 700 12.67 20.33 -17.46
C GLN A 700 13.04 19.81 -16.08
N SER A 701 12.10 19.09 -15.42
CA SER A 701 12.33 18.53 -14.10
C SER A 701 13.38 17.41 -14.12
N VAL A 702 14.40 17.55 -13.29
CA VAL A 702 15.52 16.61 -13.15
C VAL A 702 15.41 15.89 -11.82
N ALA A 703 15.56 14.56 -11.81
CA ALA A 703 15.56 13.78 -10.57
C ALA A 703 16.92 13.89 -9.84
N GLY A 704 16.94 13.87 -8.52
CA GLY A 704 18.17 13.73 -7.73
C GLY A 704 18.72 12.29 -7.74
N PRO A 705 19.84 12.03 -7.05
CA PRO A 705 20.68 13.01 -6.39
C PRO A 705 21.57 13.77 -7.38
N LEU A 706 21.92 15.00 -7.03
CA LEU A 706 22.89 15.79 -7.77
C LEU A 706 24.14 16.00 -6.94
N LEU A 707 25.24 15.31 -7.32
CA LEU A 707 26.61 15.54 -6.83
C LEU A 707 27.52 15.80 -8.03
N LEU A 708 28.05 17.01 -8.10
CA LEU A 708 28.84 17.44 -9.24
C LEU A 708 30.21 17.96 -8.78
N GLY A 709 31.17 17.91 -9.69
CA GLY A 709 32.49 18.48 -9.47
C GLY A 709 33.52 17.49 -8.91
N ARG A 710 34.75 18.00 -8.71
CA ARG A 710 35.93 17.19 -8.34
C ARG A 710 35.80 16.51 -6.98
N SER A 711 35.13 17.18 -6.02
CA SER A 711 34.99 16.71 -4.62
C SER A 711 33.72 15.91 -4.34
N ARG A 712 32.95 15.51 -5.38
CA ARG A 712 31.66 14.81 -5.24
C ARG A 712 31.72 13.52 -4.41
N TYR A 713 32.81 12.80 -4.43
CA TYR A 713 33.01 11.57 -3.64
C TYR A 713 33.18 11.79 -2.13
N LEU A 714 33.44 13.04 -1.73
CA LEU A 714 33.58 13.45 -0.34
C LEU A 714 32.52 14.50 0.05
N GLY A 715 31.40 14.53 -0.64
CA GLY A 715 30.26 15.38 -0.32
C GLY A 715 30.37 16.83 -0.77
N GLY A 716 31.40 17.19 -1.58
CA GLY A 716 31.44 18.50 -2.22
C GLY A 716 30.55 18.55 -3.45
N GLY A 717 30.01 19.71 -3.78
CA GLY A 717 29.08 19.89 -4.89
C GLY A 717 27.78 19.10 -4.71
N LEU A 718 27.30 18.97 -3.49
CA LEU A 718 26.00 18.40 -3.15
C LEU A 718 24.92 19.44 -3.39
N PHE A 719 23.88 19.08 -4.15
CA PHE A 719 22.76 19.97 -4.45
C PHE A 719 21.47 19.45 -3.80
N ARG A 720 20.57 20.38 -3.52
CA ARG A 720 19.19 20.10 -3.15
C ARG A 720 18.23 20.82 -4.09
N PRO A 721 16.97 20.37 -4.21
CA PRO A 721 15.92 21.13 -4.85
C PRO A 721 15.76 22.50 -4.19
N ALA A 722 15.68 23.55 -4.99
CA ALA A 722 15.27 24.87 -4.54
C ALA A 722 13.80 25.06 -4.92
N GLU A 723 13.00 25.67 -4.05
CA GLU A 723 11.65 26.09 -4.38
C GLU A 723 11.75 27.13 -5.52
N VAL A 724 11.18 26.80 -6.65
CA VAL A 724 10.92 27.77 -7.72
C VAL A 724 9.68 28.52 -7.27
N LEU A 725 9.84 29.77 -6.83
CA LEU A 725 8.73 30.72 -6.81
C LEU A 725 8.28 30.87 -8.26
N ASP A 726 7.22 30.20 -8.64
CA ASP A 726 6.54 30.42 -9.91
C ASP A 726 6.09 31.86 -9.94
N GLN A 727 6.83 32.71 -10.65
CA GLN A 727 6.24 33.97 -11.09
C GLN A 727 5.09 33.61 -12.00
N PRO A 728 3.87 34.14 -11.77
CA PRO A 728 2.76 33.87 -12.64
C PRO A 728 3.14 34.35 -14.04
N THR A 729 3.29 33.41 -14.96
CA THR A 729 3.43 33.72 -16.38
C THR A 729 2.12 34.34 -16.80
N THR A 730 2.09 35.68 -16.95
CA THR A 730 1.00 36.39 -17.59
C THR A 730 0.88 35.84 -19.00
N ILE A 731 -0.06 34.93 -19.20
CA ILE A 731 -0.45 34.47 -20.53
C ILE A 731 -1.17 35.66 -21.15
N LEU A 732 -0.48 36.44 -21.97
CA LEU A 732 -1.09 37.37 -22.89
C LEU A 732 -1.97 36.54 -23.83
N ALA A 733 -3.27 36.62 -23.61
CA ALA A 733 -4.26 36.09 -24.53
C ALA A 733 -4.06 36.76 -25.90
N PRO A 734 -4.05 36.02 -27.03
CA PRO A 734 -4.01 36.63 -28.34
C PRO A 734 -5.26 37.47 -28.55
N PRO A 735 -5.19 38.62 -29.26
CA PRO A 735 -6.32 39.50 -29.48
C PRO A 735 -7.37 38.74 -30.28
N LEU A 736 -8.60 38.77 -29.79
CA LEU A 736 -9.79 38.32 -30.48
C LEU A 736 -9.92 39.04 -31.83
N ALA A 737 -9.79 38.27 -32.92
CA ALA A 737 -10.10 38.76 -34.28
C ALA A 737 -11.59 39.13 -34.34
N ALA A 738 -11.86 40.39 -34.58
CA ALA A 738 -13.19 40.89 -34.82
C ALA A 738 -13.74 40.31 -36.14
N HIS A 739 -14.69 39.41 -36.06
CA HIS A 739 -15.52 39.04 -37.21
C HIS A 739 -16.44 40.19 -37.56
N ARG A 740 -16.15 40.88 -38.66
CA ARG A 740 -17.09 41.74 -39.37
C ARG A 740 -18.19 40.86 -39.97
N HIS A 741 -19.41 41.13 -39.55
CA HIS A 741 -20.59 40.75 -40.32
C HIS A 741 -20.62 41.63 -41.56
N GLU A 742 -20.53 41.05 -42.74
CA GLU A 742 -21.13 41.62 -43.95
C GLU A 742 -22.34 40.77 -44.30
N ARG A 743 -23.46 41.50 -44.44
CA ARG A 743 -24.67 40.99 -45.01
C ARG A 743 -24.50 41.01 -46.54
N ASP A 744 -24.87 39.93 -47.20
CA ASP A 744 -25.93 39.97 -48.27
C ASP A 744 -26.37 38.53 -48.51
#